data_3c97c742cc512eee41ad73a619e7d957
#
_entry.id   3c97c742cc512eee41ad73a619e7d957
#
_cell.length_a   1.000
_cell.length_b   1.000
_cell.length_c   1.000
_cell.angle_alpha   90.00
_cell.angle_beta   90.00
_cell.angle_gamma   90.00
#
_symmetry.space_group_name_H-M   'P 1'
#
loop_
_entity.id
_entity.type
_entity.pdbx_description
1 polymer ?
#
loop_
_entity_poly.entity_id
_entity_poly.type
_entity_poly.pdbx_seq_one_letter_code
_entity_poly.pdbx_strand_id
1 'polypeptide(L)'
;YANDGLEDYEYYLDEVLKASYDERTFDIAELDSIQPRADRIFRESVVKALADGTTNNVTGLLVNPNFTKSNDGWTKTGDGDFKNDNTNVSEVWNGKEWEVSQELTGLPEGSYKITMQGFYSPSSGNANSWHEGWGQEGDKTNEILGSFFGNDAAKKLLHVMACPQEENVAENCEEITWTDDASLAGKWISHGKGSAQEIFETSSDNYLNTVDCYVGEDGTLRLGVKLSGVTWGQSWVVFDNFQVEYLGAEDMTGATSTINALIAQAQDMVNDEETLTTTEANEGLNEAIAAANKAIADGLTQETYKEQTASLNAAIKAGQKAQKAASNFEVLVTEYLNNFDLGVYDEYLDTPEFGTLQDLLYDEMEPALYDGLESVEWIEDAIARINEAYAKMKATSMDMSKANIDEPFDATGLMQSPSFSELDPESDEEVASIKGWITAEGNNENATSALNYEFIVGKGDADIHQILYALPKGYYRLVYNGFYRAGLAVDAALARRDSTDAQNAEVYVEAGEGKWSKPLASILDGVSELKYDVNDVLLPDSLFPESGMLYHFVVDNVNGVKGVFDEGMYEGNFSFYVSEDGQPVTIGVRKEEAIPNDWAIFDNFRIYYYGDGDTNKPGDFTDNIEDVTAGSTESVVRSEWYTLNGVRVSEPKQRGIYIRQDEMSDGTKKTVKVLVK
;
A
#
# COMPACT_ATOMS: atom_id res chain seq x y z
N TYR A 1 15.94 -20.09 -32.49
CA TYR A 1 16.54 -18.77 -32.67
C TYR A 1 17.47 -18.85 -33.89
N ALA A 2 17.21 -18.08 -34.94
CA ALA A 2 18.16 -17.89 -36.01
C ALA A 2 19.38 -17.12 -35.48
N ASN A 3 20.57 -17.47 -35.88
CA ASN A 3 21.89 -17.07 -35.39
C ASN A 3 22.22 -15.57 -35.53
N ASP A 4 21.27 -14.68 -35.24
CA ASP A 4 21.46 -13.25 -35.49
C ASP A 4 21.84 -12.51 -34.16
N GLY A 5 23.16 -12.34 -33.99
CA GLY A 5 23.69 -11.51 -32.89
C GLY A 5 23.97 -12.23 -31.56
N LEU A 6 23.87 -13.56 -31.50
CA LEU A 6 24.15 -14.38 -30.31
C LEU A 6 25.59 -14.92 -30.25
N GLU A 7 26.52 -14.33 -30.97
CA GLU A 7 27.90 -14.83 -31.13
C GLU A 7 28.63 -15.01 -29.79
N ASP A 8 28.43 -14.09 -28.83
CA ASP A 8 29.05 -14.17 -27.50
C ASP A 8 28.48 -15.33 -26.68
N TYR A 9 27.18 -15.65 -26.84
CA TYR A 9 26.51 -16.76 -26.19
C TYR A 9 26.91 -18.11 -26.82
N GLU A 10 26.98 -18.19 -28.14
CA GLU A 10 27.46 -19.36 -28.87
C GLU A 10 28.91 -19.66 -28.51
N TYR A 11 29.77 -18.62 -28.48
CA TYR A 11 31.15 -18.77 -28.03
C TYR A 11 31.24 -19.32 -26.59
N TYR A 12 30.43 -18.81 -25.70
CA TYR A 12 30.41 -19.30 -24.31
C TYR A 12 29.99 -20.78 -24.24
N LEU A 13 28.98 -21.19 -24.99
CA LEU A 13 28.49 -22.57 -25.00
C LEU A 13 29.53 -23.51 -25.61
N ASP A 14 30.05 -23.20 -26.80
CA ASP A 14 30.87 -24.11 -27.58
C ASP A 14 32.34 -24.11 -27.18
N GLU A 15 32.88 -22.96 -26.86
CA GLU A 15 34.32 -22.83 -26.62
C GLU A 15 34.66 -22.78 -25.11
N VAL A 16 33.75 -22.34 -24.24
CA VAL A 16 34.00 -22.25 -22.79
C VAL A 16 33.37 -23.45 -22.07
N LEU A 17 32.05 -23.61 -22.12
CA LEU A 17 31.37 -24.67 -21.39
C LEU A 17 31.74 -26.08 -21.92
N LYS A 18 31.73 -26.26 -23.24
CA LYS A 18 32.05 -27.55 -23.86
C LYS A 18 33.49 -27.93 -23.59
N ALA A 19 34.44 -27.01 -23.70
CA ALA A 19 35.84 -27.27 -23.40
C ALA A 19 36.02 -27.68 -21.92
N SER A 20 35.43 -26.95 -21.00
CA SER A 20 35.50 -27.27 -19.56
C SER A 20 34.83 -28.60 -19.22
N TYR A 21 33.72 -28.96 -19.91
CA TYR A 21 33.08 -30.27 -19.78
C TYR A 21 33.97 -31.41 -20.28
N ASP A 22 34.56 -31.24 -21.46
CA ASP A 22 35.43 -32.25 -22.06
C ASP A 22 36.70 -32.46 -21.23
N GLU A 23 37.24 -31.39 -20.64
CA GLU A 23 38.43 -31.41 -19.79
C GLU A 23 38.16 -31.78 -18.33
N ARG A 24 36.88 -31.82 -17.90
CA ARG A 24 36.42 -32.09 -16.54
C ARG A 24 37.01 -31.12 -15.50
N THR A 25 37.03 -29.84 -15.83
CA THR A 25 37.66 -28.79 -15.01
C THR A 25 36.72 -28.14 -14.02
N PHE A 26 35.41 -28.39 -14.06
CA PHE A 26 34.44 -27.79 -13.16
C PHE A 26 34.59 -28.30 -11.72
N ASP A 27 34.60 -27.35 -10.76
CA ASP A 27 34.30 -27.62 -9.36
C ASP A 27 32.77 -27.42 -9.09
N ILE A 28 32.36 -27.71 -7.84
CA ILE A 28 30.93 -27.59 -7.46
C ILE A 28 30.42 -26.15 -7.56
N ALA A 29 31.22 -25.16 -7.15
CA ALA A 29 30.84 -23.76 -7.20
C ALA A 29 30.72 -23.25 -8.66
N GLU A 30 31.58 -23.72 -9.53
CA GLU A 30 31.50 -23.43 -10.97
C GLU A 30 30.25 -24.03 -11.58
N LEU A 31 29.90 -25.28 -11.23
CA LEU A 31 28.67 -25.93 -11.69
C LEU A 31 27.43 -25.15 -11.30
N ASP A 32 27.36 -24.66 -10.07
CA ASP A 32 26.24 -23.86 -9.58
C ASP A 32 26.14 -22.49 -10.28
N SER A 33 27.25 -21.98 -10.82
CA SER A 33 27.31 -20.68 -11.51
C SER A 33 27.01 -20.74 -13.01
N ILE A 34 26.99 -21.94 -13.62
CA ILE A 34 26.85 -22.10 -15.09
C ILE A 34 25.54 -21.51 -15.59
N GLN A 35 24.43 -21.93 -15.02
CA GLN A 35 23.11 -21.47 -15.47
C GLN A 35 22.95 -19.94 -15.34
N PRO A 36 23.19 -19.31 -14.19
CA PRO A 36 23.09 -17.86 -14.06
C PRO A 36 24.03 -17.10 -15.03
N ARG A 37 25.22 -17.66 -15.28
CA ARG A 37 26.19 -17.04 -16.20
C ARG A 37 25.73 -17.17 -17.65
N ALA A 38 25.23 -18.32 -18.08
CA ALA A 38 24.70 -18.54 -19.41
C ALA A 38 23.50 -17.63 -19.67
N ASP A 39 22.57 -17.56 -18.72
CA ASP A 39 21.39 -16.68 -18.79
C ASP A 39 21.77 -15.22 -18.93
N ARG A 40 22.77 -14.76 -18.18
CA ARG A 40 23.29 -13.41 -18.28
C ARG A 40 23.89 -13.11 -19.65
N ILE A 41 24.80 -13.98 -20.15
CA ILE A 41 25.44 -13.80 -21.45
C ILE A 41 24.40 -13.83 -22.57
N PHE A 42 23.43 -14.74 -22.49
CA PHE A 42 22.31 -14.81 -23.44
C PHE A 42 21.53 -13.49 -23.46
N ARG A 43 21.13 -12.99 -22.29
CA ARG A 43 20.40 -11.72 -22.16
C ARG A 43 21.20 -10.55 -22.73
N GLU A 44 22.47 -10.42 -22.36
CA GLU A 44 23.37 -9.36 -22.85
C GLU A 44 23.52 -9.42 -24.39
N SER A 45 23.63 -10.63 -24.95
CA SER A 45 23.73 -10.85 -26.40
C SER A 45 22.45 -10.46 -27.15
N VAL A 46 21.27 -10.82 -26.59
CA VAL A 46 19.98 -10.42 -27.18
C VAL A 46 19.82 -8.89 -27.14
N VAL A 47 20.10 -8.25 -26.01
CA VAL A 47 20.00 -6.78 -25.86
C VAL A 47 20.94 -6.07 -26.83
N LYS A 48 22.17 -6.53 -26.98
CA LYS A 48 23.13 -6.01 -27.97
C LYS A 48 22.59 -6.18 -29.39
N ALA A 49 22.08 -7.34 -29.75
CA ALA A 49 21.54 -7.62 -31.07
C ALA A 49 20.31 -6.77 -31.42
N LEU A 50 19.48 -6.45 -30.41
CA LEU A 50 18.36 -5.50 -30.54
C LEU A 50 18.86 -4.08 -30.80
N ALA A 51 19.88 -3.64 -30.04
CA ALA A 51 20.48 -2.31 -30.21
C ALA A 51 21.17 -2.14 -31.58
N ASP A 52 21.80 -3.19 -32.08
CA ASP A 52 22.49 -3.20 -33.39
C ASP A 52 21.51 -3.46 -34.57
N GLY A 53 20.23 -3.75 -34.29
CA GLY A 53 19.22 -4.04 -35.29
C GLY A 53 19.40 -5.39 -36.01
N THR A 54 20.18 -6.32 -35.42
CA THR A 54 20.43 -7.66 -35.97
C THR A 54 19.25 -8.61 -35.74
N THR A 55 18.51 -8.36 -34.65
CA THR A 55 17.24 -9.03 -34.34
C THR A 55 16.21 -8.05 -33.80
N ASN A 56 14.94 -8.40 -33.92
CA ASN A 56 13.84 -7.70 -33.23
C ASN A 56 13.10 -8.63 -32.26
N ASN A 57 13.50 -9.89 -32.17
CA ASN A 57 12.83 -10.89 -31.36
C ASN A 57 13.34 -10.88 -29.92
N VAL A 58 12.45 -10.53 -28.99
CA VAL A 58 12.69 -10.46 -27.54
C VAL A 58 12.13 -11.68 -26.80
N THR A 59 11.31 -12.49 -27.46
CA THR A 59 10.58 -13.62 -26.85
C THR A 59 11.49 -14.58 -26.06
N GLY A 60 12.74 -14.75 -26.50
CA GLY A 60 13.70 -15.61 -25.82
C GLY A 60 14.13 -15.14 -24.43
N LEU A 61 13.86 -13.90 -24.07
CA LEU A 61 14.10 -13.39 -22.71
C LEU A 61 12.98 -13.76 -21.74
N LEU A 62 11.80 -14.17 -22.24
CA LEU A 62 10.72 -14.68 -21.42
C LEU A 62 11.03 -16.09 -20.93
N VAL A 63 10.73 -16.33 -19.67
CA VAL A 63 10.76 -17.65 -19.08
C VAL A 63 9.42 -18.33 -19.36
N ASN A 64 9.45 -19.49 -20.00
CA ASN A 64 8.27 -20.31 -20.30
C ASN A 64 7.11 -19.54 -20.96
N PRO A 65 7.33 -18.87 -22.10
CA PRO A 65 6.30 -18.07 -22.79
C PRO A 65 5.12 -18.90 -23.33
N ASN A 66 5.31 -20.22 -23.47
CA ASN A 66 4.33 -21.18 -23.96
C ASN A 66 3.78 -22.06 -22.84
N PHE A 67 3.92 -21.69 -21.59
CA PHE A 67 3.43 -22.42 -20.42
C PHE A 67 3.65 -23.95 -20.49
N THR A 68 4.77 -24.39 -21.06
CA THR A 68 5.06 -25.81 -21.26
C THR A 68 5.13 -26.52 -19.92
N LYS A 69 4.06 -27.25 -19.58
CA LYS A 69 3.88 -28.09 -18.38
C LYS A 69 4.06 -27.41 -17.04
N SER A 70 4.21 -26.09 -16.98
CA SER A 70 4.35 -25.31 -15.73
C SER A 70 3.96 -23.85 -15.92
N ASN A 71 3.88 -23.12 -14.79
CA ASN A 71 3.73 -21.67 -14.75
C ASN A 71 5.04 -20.97 -14.35
N ASP A 72 6.18 -21.65 -14.47
CA ASP A 72 7.48 -21.12 -14.09
C ASP A 72 7.77 -19.78 -14.77
N GLY A 73 8.35 -18.83 -14.03
CA GLY A 73 8.68 -17.50 -14.52
C GLY A 73 7.52 -16.48 -14.49
N TRP A 74 6.30 -16.93 -14.23
CA TRP A 74 5.13 -16.05 -14.17
C TRP A 74 4.64 -15.85 -12.73
N THR A 75 4.48 -14.60 -12.34
CA THR A 75 4.00 -14.20 -11.01
C THR A 75 2.51 -13.90 -11.08
N LYS A 76 1.73 -14.46 -10.13
CA LYS A 76 0.31 -14.17 -9.98
C LYS A 76 0.06 -13.43 -8.68
N THR A 77 -0.73 -12.35 -8.75
CA THR A 77 -1.27 -11.60 -7.61
C THR A 77 -2.80 -11.61 -7.63
N GLY A 78 -3.42 -11.27 -6.51
CA GLY A 78 -4.88 -11.28 -6.40
C GLY A 78 -5.48 -12.67 -6.22
N ASP A 79 -6.79 -12.81 -6.45
CA ASP A 79 -7.57 -14.03 -6.23
C ASP A 79 -7.61 -14.96 -7.46
N GLY A 80 -8.35 -16.07 -7.38
CA GLY A 80 -8.49 -17.06 -8.45
C GLY A 80 -7.38 -18.10 -8.50
N ASP A 81 -7.67 -19.19 -9.20
CA ASP A 81 -6.79 -20.36 -9.32
C ASP A 81 -5.95 -20.29 -10.57
N PHE A 82 -4.65 -20.03 -10.44
CA PHE A 82 -3.68 -20.04 -11.55
C PHE A 82 -3.12 -21.44 -11.77
N LYS A 83 -3.56 -22.13 -12.81
CA LYS A 83 -3.27 -23.55 -13.05
C LYS A 83 -2.74 -23.83 -14.45
N ASN A 84 -1.78 -24.76 -14.53
CA ASN A 84 -1.29 -25.34 -15.76
C ASN A 84 -1.68 -26.84 -15.89
N ASP A 85 -1.60 -27.62 -14.79
CA ASP A 85 -1.93 -29.07 -14.73
C ASP A 85 -1.16 -29.92 -15.75
N ASN A 86 0.11 -29.60 -16.00
CA ASN A 86 0.99 -30.26 -17.00
C ASN A 86 0.52 -30.15 -18.47
N THR A 87 -0.29 -29.14 -18.79
CA THR A 87 -0.65 -28.80 -20.18
C THR A 87 0.35 -27.79 -20.76
N ASN A 88 0.20 -27.45 -22.05
CA ASN A 88 0.95 -26.38 -22.70
C ASN A 88 0.11 -25.11 -22.81
N VAL A 89 -0.78 -24.88 -21.86
CA VAL A 89 -1.63 -23.70 -21.77
C VAL A 89 -1.88 -23.38 -20.30
N SER A 90 -2.04 -22.14 -19.95
CA SER A 90 -2.36 -21.75 -18.58
C SER A 90 -3.72 -21.06 -18.47
N GLU A 91 -4.29 -21.08 -17.28
CA GLU A 91 -5.57 -20.49 -16.99
C GLU A 91 -5.60 -19.81 -15.62
N VAL A 92 -6.45 -18.79 -15.49
CA VAL A 92 -6.93 -18.34 -14.18
C VAL A 92 -8.43 -18.59 -14.12
N TRP A 93 -8.83 -19.38 -13.14
CA TRP A 93 -10.19 -19.81 -12.94
C TRP A 93 -10.78 -19.23 -11.66
N ASN A 94 -12.05 -18.81 -11.71
CA ASN A 94 -12.82 -18.37 -10.55
C ASN A 94 -12.24 -17.15 -9.82
N GLY A 95 -11.54 -16.26 -10.54
CA GLY A 95 -11.01 -15.01 -9.98
C GLY A 95 -11.91 -13.81 -10.27
N LYS A 96 -11.84 -12.78 -9.41
CA LYS A 96 -12.55 -11.52 -9.55
C LYS A 96 -11.60 -10.36 -9.82
N GLU A 97 -10.43 -10.40 -9.19
CA GLU A 97 -9.39 -9.40 -9.33
C GLU A 97 -8.02 -10.06 -9.20
N TRP A 98 -7.28 -10.09 -10.29
CA TRP A 98 -5.97 -10.72 -10.34
C TRP A 98 -5.13 -10.23 -11.51
N GLU A 99 -3.83 -10.50 -11.41
CA GLU A 99 -2.87 -10.29 -12.48
C GLU A 99 -1.89 -11.47 -12.55
N VAL A 100 -1.55 -11.89 -13.77
CA VAL A 100 -0.45 -12.79 -14.08
C VAL A 100 0.52 -12.05 -14.97
N SER A 101 1.77 -11.89 -14.54
CA SER A 101 2.76 -11.10 -15.26
C SER A 101 4.17 -11.66 -15.17
N GLN A 102 5.01 -11.22 -16.11
CA GLN A 102 6.45 -11.36 -16.09
C GLN A 102 7.11 -10.02 -16.41
N GLU A 103 8.28 -9.75 -15.82
CA GLU A 103 9.03 -8.52 -16.03
C GLU A 103 10.37 -8.81 -16.70
N LEU A 104 10.67 -8.05 -17.74
CA LEU A 104 11.95 -8.01 -18.43
C LEU A 104 12.63 -6.67 -18.15
N THR A 105 13.94 -6.68 -17.91
CA THR A 105 14.73 -5.47 -17.61
C THR A 105 15.93 -5.33 -18.52
N GLY A 106 16.45 -4.10 -18.67
CA GLY A 106 17.63 -3.82 -19.47
C GLY A 106 17.36 -3.83 -20.98
N LEU A 107 16.10 -3.67 -21.38
CA LEU A 107 15.70 -3.58 -22.78
C LEU A 107 16.02 -2.20 -23.38
N PRO A 108 16.27 -2.11 -24.70
CA PRO A 108 16.37 -0.84 -25.39
C PRO A 108 15.09 0.01 -25.28
N GLU A 109 15.23 1.32 -25.11
CA GLU A 109 14.11 2.24 -25.21
C GLU A 109 13.46 2.18 -26.59
N GLY A 110 12.10 2.21 -26.66
CA GLY A 110 11.35 2.20 -27.91
C GLY A 110 10.04 1.41 -27.84
N SER A 111 9.42 1.23 -29.00
CA SER A 111 8.16 0.52 -29.12
C SER A 111 8.37 -0.99 -29.19
N TYR A 112 7.45 -1.72 -28.54
CA TYR A 112 7.39 -3.17 -28.52
C TYR A 112 5.99 -3.62 -28.89
N LYS A 113 5.91 -4.72 -29.65
CA LYS A 113 4.68 -5.45 -29.93
C LYS A 113 4.68 -6.73 -29.13
N ILE A 114 3.62 -6.97 -28.40
CA ILE A 114 3.40 -8.18 -27.64
C ILE A 114 2.19 -8.89 -28.23
N THR A 115 2.31 -10.19 -28.47
CA THR A 115 1.18 -11.03 -28.91
C THR A 115 1.06 -12.23 -27.98
N MET A 116 -0.17 -12.73 -27.83
CA MET A 116 -0.44 -14.01 -27.18
C MET A 116 -1.76 -14.58 -27.69
N GLN A 117 -1.94 -15.90 -27.60
CA GLN A 117 -3.23 -16.53 -27.78
C GLN A 117 -3.96 -16.61 -26.45
N GLY A 118 -5.21 -16.21 -26.42
CA GLY A 118 -6.00 -16.23 -25.17
C GLY A 118 -7.38 -15.63 -25.31
N PHE A 119 -8.25 -15.97 -24.38
CA PHE A 119 -9.62 -15.44 -24.34
C PHE A 119 -10.13 -15.30 -22.90
N TYR A 120 -11.15 -14.48 -22.78
CA TYR A 120 -11.99 -14.33 -21.61
C TYR A 120 -13.32 -15.03 -21.81
N SER A 121 -13.78 -15.76 -20.79
CA SER A 121 -15.13 -16.29 -20.70
C SER A 121 -15.81 -15.73 -19.43
N PRO A 122 -17.06 -15.27 -19.52
CA PRO A 122 -17.79 -14.66 -18.38
C PRO A 122 -18.12 -15.68 -17.28
N SER A 123 -18.00 -16.98 -17.58
CA SER A 123 -18.19 -18.05 -16.62
C SER A 123 -17.30 -19.23 -16.96
N SER A 124 -16.88 -19.98 -15.95
CA SER A 124 -16.23 -21.28 -16.09
C SER A 124 -17.21 -22.41 -16.46
N GLY A 125 -18.51 -22.13 -16.47
CA GLY A 125 -19.54 -23.02 -16.97
C GLY A 125 -19.63 -23.03 -18.48
N ASN A 126 -20.34 -24.01 -19.05
CA ASN A 126 -20.57 -24.06 -20.48
C ASN A 126 -21.41 -22.87 -20.98
N ALA A 127 -21.36 -22.57 -22.29
CA ALA A 127 -22.08 -21.45 -22.87
C ALA A 127 -23.58 -21.52 -22.62
N ASN A 128 -24.14 -22.72 -22.53
CA ASN A 128 -25.55 -22.92 -22.20
C ASN A 128 -25.92 -22.46 -20.77
N SER A 129 -24.97 -22.16 -19.92
CA SER A 129 -25.19 -21.62 -18.55
C SER A 129 -25.20 -20.12 -18.48
N TRP A 130 -24.64 -19.39 -19.44
CA TRP A 130 -24.49 -17.94 -19.40
C TRP A 130 -24.96 -17.20 -20.66
N HIS A 131 -25.40 -17.91 -21.69
CA HIS A 131 -25.72 -17.32 -22.99
C HIS A 131 -27.02 -16.51 -23.05
N GLU A 132 -27.92 -16.62 -22.06
CA GLU A 132 -29.27 -16.04 -22.12
C GLU A 132 -29.28 -14.52 -22.39
N GLY A 133 -28.22 -13.80 -21.98
CA GLY A 133 -28.07 -12.38 -22.25
C GLY A 133 -27.21 -12.05 -23.46
N TRP A 134 -26.57 -13.04 -24.11
CA TRP A 134 -25.60 -12.80 -25.17
C TRP A 134 -26.15 -11.96 -26.33
N GLY A 135 -25.50 -10.82 -26.61
CA GLY A 135 -25.86 -9.89 -27.68
C GLY A 135 -27.00 -8.94 -27.36
N GLN A 136 -27.52 -8.93 -26.11
CA GLN A 136 -28.56 -7.97 -25.69
C GLN A 136 -27.93 -6.75 -25.01
N GLU A 137 -28.60 -5.58 -25.16
CA GLU A 137 -28.18 -4.37 -24.49
C GLU A 137 -28.28 -4.53 -22.96
N GLY A 138 -27.21 -4.15 -22.22
CA GLY A 138 -27.13 -4.29 -20.76
C GLY A 138 -26.75 -5.69 -20.28
N ASP A 139 -26.42 -6.62 -21.18
CA ASP A 139 -25.97 -7.96 -20.81
C ASP A 139 -24.50 -7.96 -20.38
N LYS A 140 -24.26 -8.33 -19.12
CA LYS A 140 -22.92 -8.46 -18.56
C LYS A 140 -22.09 -9.60 -19.16
N THR A 141 -22.69 -10.56 -19.84
CA THR A 141 -21.96 -11.64 -20.51
C THR A 141 -21.21 -11.19 -21.76
N ASN A 142 -21.57 -10.01 -22.31
CA ASN A 142 -20.84 -9.35 -23.39
C ASN A 142 -19.68 -8.52 -22.90
N GLU A 143 -19.64 -8.18 -21.62
CA GLU A 143 -18.61 -7.35 -21.02
C GLU A 143 -17.34 -8.17 -20.85
N ILE A 144 -16.25 -7.72 -21.49
CA ILE A 144 -14.94 -8.36 -21.35
C ILE A 144 -14.18 -7.61 -20.25
N LEU A 145 -14.02 -8.26 -19.10
CA LEU A 145 -13.33 -7.71 -17.93
C LEU A 145 -11.83 -8.04 -17.92
N GLY A 146 -11.42 -9.08 -18.65
CA GLY A 146 -10.02 -9.44 -18.82
C GLY A 146 -9.29 -8.52 -19.79
N SER A 147 -8.04 -8.19 -19.49
CA SER A 147 -7.16 -7.38 -20.32
C SER A 147 -5.79 -8.02 -20.50
N PHE A 148 -5.21 -7.84 -21.68
CA PHE A 148 -3.84 -8.14 -22.04
C PHE A 148 -3.03 -6.86 -22.03
N PHE A 149 -1.84 -6.85 -21.44
CA PHE A 149 -1.10 -5.61 -21.24
C PHE A 149 0.42 -5.73 -21.47
N GLY A 150 1.03 -4.57 -21.77
CA GLY A 150 2.48 -4.33 -21.74
C GLY A 150 2.70 -2.92 -21.16
N ASN A 151 3.39 -2.83 -20.02
CA ASN A 151 3.50 -1.60 -19.21
C ASN A 151 2.10 -0.98 -18.99
N ASP A 152 1.93 0.30 -19.29
CA ASP A 152 0.64 1.01 -19.13
C ASP A 152 -0.33 0.76 -20.31
N ALA A 153 0.14 0.20 -21.42
CA ALA A 153 -0.73 -0.13 -22.55
C ALA A 153 -1.52 -1.41 -22.27
N ALA A 154 -2.84 -1.36 -22.43
CA ALA A 154 -3.70 -2.52 -22.25
C ALA A 154 -4.81 -2.58 -23.31
N LYS A 155 -5.23 -3.79 -23.63
CA LYS A 155 -6.40 -4.05 -24.47
C LYS A 155 -7.26 -5.14 -23.86
N LYS A 156 -8.56 -5.03 -24.04
CA LYS A 156 -9.49 -6.11 -23.66
C LYS A 156 -9.12 -7.39 -24.40
N LEU A 157 -9.21 -8.51 -23.70
CA LEU A 157 -9.05 -9.83 -24.30
C LEU A 157 -10.15 -10.12 -25.33
N LEU A 158 -9.87 -11.03 -26.24
CA LEU A 158 -10.94 -11.59 -27.06
C LEU A 158 -11.90 -12.40 -26.18
N HIS A 159 -13.18 -12.35 -26.51
CA HIS A 159 -14.19 -13.20 -25.88
C HIS A 159 -14.07 -14.64 -26.38
N VAL A 160 -14.45 -15.62 -25.57
CA VAL A 160 -14.46 -17.05 -26.01
C VAL A 160 -15.28 -17.29 -27.28
N MET A 161 -16.28 -16.44 -27.56
CA MET A 161 -17.08 -16.46 -28.78
C MET A 161 -16.40 -15.84 -30.02
N ALA A 162 -15.18 -15.27 -29.87
CA ALA A 162 -14.55 -14.55 -30.99
C ALA A 162 -13.99 -15.46 -32.09
N CYS A 163 -13.65 -16.72 -31.76
CA CYS A 163 -13.05 -17.69 -32.73
C CYS A 163 -13.76 -19.04 -32.65
N PRO A 164 -15.08 -19.13 -32.99
CA PRO A 164 -15.79 -20.38 -32.97
C PRO A 164 -15.29 -21.28 -34.10
N GLN A 165 -15.10 -22.57 -33.84
CA GLN A 165 -14.56 -23.57 -34.77
C GLN A 165 -15.69 -24.20 -35.58
N GLU A 166 -15.44 -24.54 -36.86
CA GLU A 166 -16.42 -25.17 -37.73
C GLU A 166 -16.70 -26.62 -37.34
N GLU A 167 -15.75 -27.29 -36.70
CA GLU A 167 -15.83 -28.69 -36.29
C GLU A 167 -15.40 -28.81 -34.81
N ASN A 168 -15.85 -29.88 -34.16
CA ASN A 168 -15.34 -30.25 -32.85
C ASN A 168 -13.89 -30.70 -32.95
N VAL A 169 -12.96 -29.88 -32.47
CA VAL A 169 -11.50 -30.15 -32.58
C VAL A 169 -10.95 -30.88 -31.37
N ALA A 170 -11.68 -30.95 -30.25
CA ALA A 170 -11.19 -31.62 -29.04
C ALA A 170 -12.32 -32.04 -28.10
N GLU A 171 -12.03 -32.97 -27.21
CA GLU A 171 -12.86 -33.25 -26.05
C GLU A 171 -13.02 -31.94 -25.22
N ASN A 172 -14.19 -31.69 -24.67
CA ASN A 172 -14.55 -30.43 -23.96
C ASN A 172 -14.63 -29.18 -24.86
N CYS A 173 -14.85 -29.32 -26.17
CA CYS A 173 -15.50 -28.29 -26.95
C CYS A 173 -17.02 -28.40 -26.78
N GLU A 174 -17.68 -27.26 -26.83
CA GLU A 174 -19.15 -27.13 -26.72
C GLU A 174 -19.72 -26.64 -28.03
N GLU A 175 -20.79 -27.29 -28.53
CA GLU A 175 -21.53 -26.84 -29.69
C GLU A 175 -22.48 -25.71 -29.32
N ILE A 176 -22.45 -24.62 -30.07
CA ILE A 176 -23.35 -23.48 -29.93
C ILE A 176 -24.72 -23.84 -30.52
N THR A 177 -25.70 -24.20 -29.69
CA THR A 177 -27.02 -24.68 -30.09
C THR A 177 -28.16 -23.76 -29.77
N TRP A 178 -27.89 -22.62 -29.11
CA TRP A 178 -28.87 -21.72 -28.51
C TRP A 178 -29.16 -20.45 -29.34
N THR A 179 -28.55 -20.28 -30.47
CA THR A 179 -28.73 -19.12 -31.35
C THR A 179 -29.06 -19.53 -32.77
N ASP A 180 -29.88 -18.67 -33.44
CA ASP A 180 -30.16 -18.80 -34.86
C ASP A 180 -29.19 -18.01 -35.76
N ASP A 181 -28.19 -17.31 -35.14
CA ASP A 181 -27.14 -16.62 -35.87
C ASP A 181 -26.30 -17.62 -36.64
N ALA A 182 -26.38 -17.62 -37.98
CA ALA A 182 -25.65 -18.53 -38.85
C ALA A 182 -24.11 -18.39 -38.74
N SER A 183 -23.62 -17.30 -38.18
CA SER A 183 -22.18 -17.14 -37.91
C SER A 183 -21.71 -17.91 -36.69
N LEU A 184 -22.60 -18.33 -35.80
CA LEU A 184 -22.35 -19.03 -34.56
C LEU A 184 -23.00 -20.39 -34.42
N ALA A 185 -24.23 -20.56 -34.93
CA ALA A 185 -25.02 -21.78 -34.78
C ALA A 185 -24.34 -23.00 -35.37
N GLY A 186 -24.22 -24.04 -34.57
CA GLY A 186 -23.57 -25.30 -34.97
C GLY A 186 -22.04 -25.26 -34.95
N LYS A 187 -21.44 -24.12 -34.56
CA LYS A 187 -19.98 -24.03 -34.35
C LYS A 187 -19.61 -24.43 -32.94
N TRP A 188 -18.33 -24.61 -32.71
CA TRP A 188 -17.76 -25.14 -31.49
C TRP A 188 -16.86 -24.10 -30.80
N ILE A 189 -16.94 -23.97 -29.49
CA ILE A 189 -16.07 -23.15 -28.66
C ILE A 189 -15.41 -23.97 -27.56
N SER A 190 -14.33 -23.45 -27.02
CA SER A 190 -13.65 -24.10 -25.89
C SER A 190 -14.50 -24.02 -24.61
N HIS A 191 -14.57 -25.17 -23.92
CA HIS A 191 -15.19 -25.27 -22.58
C HIS A 191 -14.22 -25.88 -21.56
N GLY A 192 -12.95 -25.97 -21.87
CA GLY A 192 -11.94 -26.49 -20.97
C GLY A 192 -10.53 -26.20 -21.47
N LYS A 193 -9.57 -26.23 -20.56
CA LYS A 193 -8.16 -25.96 -20.86
C LYS A 193 -7.59 -26.83 -22.01
N GLY A 194 -7.92 -28.13 -22.02
CA GLY A 194 -7.48 -29.05 -23.09
C GLY A 194 -8.03 -28.64 -24.45
N SER A 195 -9.31 -28.28 -24.56
CA SER A 195 -9.87 -27.79 -25.82
C SER A 195 -9.33 -26.44 -26.24
N ALA A 196 -9.00 -25.55 -25.29
CA ALA A 196 -8.32 -24.28 -25.59
C ALA A 196 -6.94 -24.56 -26.23
N GLN A 197 -6.14 -25.48 -25.67
CA GLN A 197 -4.86 -25.85 -26.20
C GLN A 197 -5.00 -26.35 -27.66
N GLU A 198 -5.88 -27.31 -27.93
CA GLU A 198 -6.09 -27.84 -29.26
C GLU A 198 -6.53 -26.76 -30.26
N ILE A 199 -7.41 -25.86 -29.87
CA ILE A 199 -7.83 -24.70 -30.70
C ILE A 199 -6.65 -23.79 -31.00
N PHE A 200 -5.79 -23.48 -30.02
CA PHE A 200 -4.60 -22.67 -30.25
C PHE A 200 -3.60 -23.32 -31.17
N GLU A 201 -3.44 -24.65 -31.07
CA GLU A 201 -2.55 -25.45 -31.95
C GLU A 201 -3.07 -25.59 -33.40
N THR A 202 -4.39 -25.42 -33.64
CA THR A 202 -4.94 -25.46 -35.01
C THR A 202 -4.54 -24.28 -35.88
N SER A 203 -4.39 -23.10 -35.29
CA SER A 203 -3.92 -21.88 -35.96
C SER A 203 -3.38 -20.85 -34.94
N SER A 204 -2.24 -20.26 -35.26
CA SER A 204 -1.66 -19.13 -34.49
C SER A 204 -2.55 -17.88 -34.49
N ASP A 205 -3.51 -17.79 -35.41
CA ASP A 205 -4.44 -16.66 -35.48
C ASP A 205 -5.66 -16.82 -34.55
N ASN A 206 -5.88 -18.07 -34.07
CA ASN A 206 -6.99 -18.32 -33.15
C ASN A 206 -6.77 -17.61 -31.80
N TYR A 207 -7.72 -16.74 -31.43
CA TYR A 207 -7.68 -15.93 -30.22
C TYR A 207 -6.37 -15.13 -30.07
N LEU A 208 -5.79 -14.66 -31.19
CA LEU A 208 -4.58 -13.86 -31.20
C LEU A 208 -4.90 -12.44 -30.68
N ASN A 209 -4.34 -12.10 -29.53
CA ASN A 209 -4.38 -10.77 -28.96
C ASN A 209 -3.05 -10.05 -29.25
N THR A 210 -3.11 -8.73 -29.47
CA THR A 210 -1.93 -7.91 -29.75
C THR A 210 -2.03 -6.60 -28.99
N VAL A 211 -0.96 -6.22 -28.29
CA VAL A 211 -0.78 -4.92 -27.69
C VAL A 211 0.57 -4.34 -28.08
N ASP A 212 0.58 -3.08 -28.48
CA ASP A 212 1.81 -2.32 -28.68
C ASP A 212 2.03 -1.47 -27.41
N CYS A 213 3.25 -1.43 -26.91
CA CYS A 213 3.62 -0.69 -25.71
C CYS A 213 4.99 -0.02 -25.88
N TYR A 214 5.34 0.87 -24.96
CA TYR A 214 6.61 1.57 -24.98
C TYR A 214 7.44 1.20 -23.74
N VAL A 215 8.72 0.95 -23.95
CA VAL A 215 9.74 0.80 -22.90
C VAL A 215 10.51 2.10 -22.83
N GLY A 216 10.56 2.70 -21.65
CA GLY A 216 11.28 3.94 -21.40
C GLY A 216 12.77 3.74 -21.09
N GLU A 217 13.43 4.79 -20.61
CA GLU A 217 14.85 4.77 -20.24
C GLU A 217 15.23 3.77 -19.15
N ASP A 218 14.28 3.37 -18.30
CA ASP A 218 14.47 2.34 -17.27
C ASP A 218 14.67 0.94 -17.87
N GLY A 219 14.35 0.78 -19.15
CA GLY A 219 14.51 -0.48 -19.87
C GLY A 219 13.60 -1.60 -19.35
N THR A 220 12.48 -1.28 -18.69
CA THR A 220 11.61 -2.26 -18.07
C THR A 220 10.36 -2.52 -18.92
N LEU A 221 10.08 -3.79 -19.20
CA LEU A 221 8.85 -4.26 -19.81
C LEU A 221 8.16 -5.26 -18.88
N ARG A 222 7.04 -4.87 -18.32
CA ARG A 222 6.14 -5.74 -17.59
C ARG A 222 4.97 -6.11 -18.48
N LEU A 223 4.74 -7.41 -18.71
CA LEU A 223 3.68 -7.89 -19.61
C LEU A 223 2.88 -9.02 -18.99
N GLY A 224 1.64 -9.16 -19.42
CA GLY A 224 0.79 -10.21 -18.87
C GLY A 224 -0.69 -10.04 -19.15
N VAL A 225 -1.47 -10.73 -18.33
CA VAL A 225 -2.93 -10.75 -18.36
C VAL A 225 -3.47 -10.35 -17.01
N LYS A 226 -4.50 -9.54 -16.97
CA LYS A 226 -5.16 -9.10 -15.73
C LYS A 226 -6.67 -9.11 -15.87
N LEU A 227 -7.36 -9.22 -14.74
CA LEU A 227 -8.79 -9.17 -14.62
C LEU A 227 -9.18 -8.27 -13.45
N SER A 228 -10.18 -7.42 -13.63
CA SER A 228 -10.72 -6.58 -12.57
C SER A 228 -12.20 -6.29 -12.78
N GLY A 229 -12.92 -5.94 -11.71
CA GLY A 229 -14.32 -5.50 -11.77
C GLY A 229 -15.34 -6.63 -11.90
N VAL A 230 -14.99 -7.89 -11.65
CA VAL A 230 -15.95 -9.00 -11.67
C VAL A 230 -16.81 -8.95 -10.42
N THR A 231 -18.06 -8.56 -10.58
CA THR A 231 -19.06 -8.49 -9.50
C THR A 231 -19.98 -9.73 -9.45
N TRP A 232 -19.99 -10.53 -10.50
CA TRP A 232 -20.89 -11.67 -10.66
C TRP A 232 -20.18 -12.87 -11.30
N GLY A 233 -20.70 -14.06 -11.04
CA GLY A 233 -20.27 -15.29 -11.73
C GLY A 233 -18.85 -15.76 -11.38
N GLN A 234 -18.38 -16.67 -12.19
CA GLN A 234 -17.05 -17.26 -12.14
C GLN A 234 -16.36 -16.98 -13.46
N SER A 235 -15.47 -16.02 -13.50
CA SER A 235 -14.69 -15.71 -14.69
C SER A 235 -13.68 -16.83 -15.01
N TRP A 236 -13.33 -16.95 -16.28
CA TRP A 236 -12.33 -17.87 -16.74
C TRP A 236 -11.51 -17.22 -17.87
N VAL A 237 -10.20 -17.23 -17.72
CA VAL A 237 -9.27 -16.72 -18.72
C VAL A 237 -8.24 -17.79 -19.01
N VAL A 238 -8.02 -18.07 -20.30
CA VAL A 238 -7.01 -19.01 -20.79
C VAL A 238 -6.05 -18.26 -21.69
N PHE A 239 -4.75 -18.55 -21.58
CA PHE A 239 -3.72 -17.87 -22.35
C PHE A 239 -2.47 -18.73 -22.57
N ASP A 240 -1.75 -18.44 -23.69
CA ASP A 240 -0.57 -19.16 -24.13
C ASP A 240 0.20 -18.33 -25.19
N ASN A 241 1.37 -18.84 -25.61
CA ASN A 241 2.11 -18.40 -26.80
C ASN A 241 2.47 -16.91 -26.80
N PHE A 242 3.00 -16.40 -25.66
CA PHE A 242 3.50 -15.03 -25.60
C PHE A 242 4.69 -14.83 -26.53
N GLN A 243 4.65 -13.75 -27.31
CA GLN A 243 5.75 -13.32 -28.16
C GLN A 243 5.97 -11.83 -27.97
N VAL A 244 7.23 -11.41 -28.03
CA VAL A 244 7.64 -10.00 -27.88
C VAL A 244 8.58 -9.63 -29.02
N GLU A 245 8.23 -8.56 -29.72
CA GLU A 245 8.99 -7.99 -30.84
C GLU A 245 9.35 -6.53 -30.57
N TYR A 246 10.61 -6.16 -30.72
CA TYR A 246 11.08 -4.77 -30.68
C TYR A 246 10.84 -4.09 -32.01
N LEU A 247 10.14 -2.96 -32.04
CA LEU A 247 9.82 -2.22 -33.26
C LEU A 247 10.84 -1.11 -33.57
N GLY A 248 11.66 -0.73 -32.56
CA GLY A 248 12.71 0.26 -32.71
C GLY A 248 12.48 1.51 -31.84
N ALA A 249 13.57 2.27 -31.63
CA ALA A 249 13.56 3.47 -30.82
C ALA A 249 12.79 4.64 -31.48
N GLU A 250 12.80 4.68 -32.81
CA GLU A 250 12.11 5.74 -33.59
C GLU A 250 10.63 5.41 -33.85
N ASP A 251 10.20 4.19 -33.57
CA ASP A 251 8.81 3.77 -33.72
C ASP A 251 8.02 4.26 -32.51
N MET A 252 7.01 5.09 -32.71
CA MET A 252 6.15 5.65 -31.68
C MET A 252 4.78 4.96 -31.57
N THR A 253 4.60 3.82 -32.21
CA THR A 253 3.32 3.06 -32.18
C THR A 253 2.99 2.63 -30.77
N GLY A 254 3.96 2.07 -30.04
CA GLY A 254 3.80 1.68 -28.65
C GLY A 254 3.54 2.87 -27.73
N ALA A 255 4.27 3.98 -27.92
CA ALA A 255 4.06 5.23 -27.19
C ALA A 255 2.64 5.77 -27.38
N THR A 256 2.15 5.76 -28.63
CA THR A 256 0.78 6.17 -28.96
C THR A 256 -0.25 5.25 -28.29
N SER A 257 0.00 3.94 -28.31
CA SER A 257 -0.87 2.95 -27.67
C SER A 257 -0.94 3.15 -26.15
N THR A 258 0.20 3.38 -25.50
CA THR A 258 0.29 3.66 -24.06
C THR A 258 -0.48 4.93 -23.70
N ILE A 259 -0.26 6.04 -24.39
CA ILE A 259 -0.98 7.30 -24.11
C ILE A 259 -2.48 7.13 -24.33
N ASN A 260 -2.92 6.44 -25.39
CA ASN A 260 -4.33 6.18 -25.63
C ASN A 260 -4.98 5.34 -24.51
N ALA A 261 -4.24 4.38 -23.94
CA ALA A 261 -4.72 3.61 -22.81
C ALA A 261 -4.89 4.47 -21.55
N LEU A 262 -3.93 5.36 -21.27
CA LEU A 262 -4.04 6.32 -20.17
C LEU A 262 -5.15 7.35 -20.39
N ILE A 263 -5.33 7.84 -21.62
CA ILE A 263 -6.48 8.70 -21.97
C ILE A 263 -7.79 7.97 -21.70
N ALA A 264 -7.92 6.71 -22.12
CA ALA A 264 -9.14 5.94 -21.88
C ALA A 264 -9.41 5.78 -20.39
N GLN A 265 -8.41 5.45 -19.59
CA GLN A 265 -8.54 5.36 -18.13
C GLN A 265 -8.97 6.69 -17.51
N ALA A 266 -8.37 7.81 -17.93
CA ALA A 266 -8.74 9.14 -17.44
C ALA A 266 -10.16 9.52 -17.86
N GLN A 267 -10.58 9.17 -19.08
CA GLN A 267 -11.94 9.40 -19.58
C GLN A 267 -12.98 8.55 -18.85
N ASP A 268 -12.68 7.31 -18.53
CA ASP A 268 -13.56 6.45 -17.74
C ASP A 268 -13.82 7.08 -16.37
N MET A 269 -12.80 7.66 -15.72
CA MET A 269 -12.96 8.38 -14.45
C MET A 269 -13.82 9.64 -14.58
N VAL A 270 -13.61 10.44 -15.65
CA VAL A 270 -14.41 11.67 -15.91
C VAL A 270 -15.88 11.35 -16.20
N ASN A 271 -16.14 10.23 -16.88
CA ASN A 271 -17.48 9.82 -17.31
C ASN A 271 -18.22 8.97 -16.25
N ASP A 272 -17.56 8.62 -15.17
CA ASP A 272 -18.18 7.88 -14.07
C ASP A 272 -19.05 8.84 -13.24
N GLU A 273 -20.37 8.81 -13.52
CA GLU A 273 -21.37 9.62 -12.82
C GLU A 273 -21.81 8.99 -11.48
N GLU A 274 -21.44 7.73 -11.23
CA GLU A 274 -21.82 7.00 -10.01
C GLU A 274 -20.81 7.22 -8.86
N THR A 275 -19.56 7.51 -9.18
CA THR A 275 -18.51 7.73 -8.20
C THR A 275 -18.28 9.21 -7.94
N LEU A 276 -18.48 9.64 -6.70
CA LEU A 276 -18.21 11.02 -6.28
C LEU A 276 -16.73 11.36 -6.46
N THR A 277 -16.47 12.57 -6.95
CA THR A 277 -15.12 13.12 -7.12
C THR A 277 -15.18 14.65 -6.96
N THR A 278 -14.03 15.32 -7.14
CA THR A 278 -13.97 16.78 -7.06
C THR A 278 -13.95 17.44 -8.44
N THR A 279 -14.45 18.67 -8.50
CA THR A 279 -14.44 19.50 -9.72
C THR A 279 -12.99 19.71 -10.21
N GLU A 280 -12.08 20.03 -9.30
CA GLU A 280 -10.65 20.23 -9.60
C GLU A 280 -10.00 18.98 -10.25
N ALA A 281 -10.29 17.79 -9.71
CA ALA A 281 -9.76 16.54 -10.25
C ALA A 281 -10.28 16.26 -11.66
N ASN A 282 -11.57 16.49 -11.90
CA ASN A 282 -12.18 16.34 -13.23
C ASN A 282 -11.61 17.34 -14.23
N GLU A 283 -11.37 18.58 -13.83
CA GLU A 283 -10.72 19.59 -14.68
C GLU A 283 -9.29 19.16 -15.02
N GLY A 284 -8.50 18.72 -14.04
CA GLY A 284 -7.14 18.23 -14.24
C GLY A 284 -7.06 17.02 -15.17
N LEU A 285 -7.99 16.06 -15.05
CA LEU A 285 -8.09 14.93 -15.98
C LEU A 285 -8.39 15.40 -17.41
N ASN A 286 -9.36 16.30 -17.58
CA ASN A 286 -9.72 16.83 -18.89
C ASN A 286 -8.58 17.62 -19.54
N GLU A 287 -7.83 18.42 -18.80
CA GLU A 287 -6.66 19.15 -19.28
C GLU A 287 -5.56 18.18 -19.74
N ALA A 288 -5.25 17.15 -18.96
CA ALA A 288 -4.26 16.13 -19.31
C ALA A 288 -4.67 15.35 -20.58
N ILE A 289 -5.94 14.95 -20.69
CA ILE A 289 -6.51 14.29 -21.86
C ILE A 289 -6.37 15.20 -23.11
N ALA A 290 -6.73 16.48 -23.00
CA ALA A 290 -6.63 17.41 -24.12
C ALA A 290 -5.18 17.63 -24.59
N ALA A 291 -4.25 17.77 -23.64
CA ALA A 291 -2.81 17.92 -23.94
C ALA A 291 -2.25 16.67 -24.64
N ALA A 292 -2.58 15.48 -24.13
CA ALA A 292 -2.13 14.22 -24.70
C ALA A 292 -2.69 13.97 -26.11
N ASN A 293 -3.98 14.23 -26.35
CA ASN A 293 -4.58 14.14 -27.67
C ASN A 293 -3.93 15.10 -28.67
N LYS A 294 -3.58 16.31 -28.22
CA LYS A 294 -2.85 17.28 -29.03
C LYS A 294 -1.46 16.77 -29.38
N ALA A 295 -0.72 16.22 -28.42
CA ALA A 295 0.62 15.68 -28.66
C ALA A 295 0.60 14.52 -29.67
N ILE A 296 -0.40 13.63 -29.61
CA ILE A 296 -0.61 12.56 -30.61
C ILE A 296 -0.85 13.17 -32.00
N ALA A 297 -1.70 14.19 -32.11
CA ALA A 297 -2.04 14.83 -33.38
C ALA A 297 -0.84 15.57 -34.01
N ASP A 298 0.02 16.18 -33.19
CA ASP A 298 1.22 16.88 -33.63
C ASP A 298 2.37 15.92 -33.98
N GLY A 299 2.26 14.64 -33.62
CA GLY A 299 3.29 13.60 -33.81
C GLY A 299 4.16 13.45 -32.55
N LEU A 300 4.05 12.31 -31.87
CA LEU A 300 4.82 12.02 -30.66
C LEU A 300 6.32 11.93 -30.93
N THR A 301 7.10 12.44 -29.98
CA THR A 301 8.53 12.22 -29.83
C THR A 301 8.79 11.56 -28.48
N GLN A 302 9.98 11.04 -28.21
CA GLN A 302 10.35 10.51 -26.90
C GLN A 302 10.13 11.53 -25.77
N GLU A 303 10.48 12.80 -26.00
CA GLU A 303 10.32 13.88 -25.03
C GLU A 303 8.84 14.15 -24.73
N THR A 304 8.02 14.34 -25.76
CA THR A 304 6.58 14.58 -25.58
C THR A 304 5.85 13.35 -25.00
N TYR A 305 6.30 12.14 -25.33
CA TYR A 305 5.78 10.91 -24.71
C TYR A 305 5.99 10.92 -23.19
N LYS A 306 7.22 11.18 -22.72
CA LYS A 306 7.54 11.24 -21.28
C LYS A 306 6.72 12.30 -20.56
N GLU A 307 6.60 13.49 -21.17
CA GLU A 307 5.82 14.59 -20.60
C GLU A 307 4.34 14.21 -20.47
N GLN A 308 3.72 13.68 -21.53
CA GLN A 308 2.30 13.36 -21.52
C GLN A 308 1.97 12.15 -20.62
N THR A 309 2.82 11.13 -20.62
CA THR A 309 2.67 9.98 -19.72
C THR A 309 2.74 10.42 -18.25
N ALA A 310 3.72 11.25 -17.89
CA ALA A 310 3.83 11.78 -16.53
C ALA A 310 2.61 12.64 -16.15
N SER A 311 2.12 13.49 -17.04
CA SER A 311 0.94 14.34 -16.82
C SER A 311 -0.33 13.53 -16.63
N LEU A 312 -0.59 12.56 -17.50
CA LEU A 312 -1.76 11.69 -17.39
C LEU A 312 -1.73 10.85 -16.11
N ASN A 313 -0.60 10.23 -15.78
CA ASN A 313 -0.46 9.45 -14.55
C ASN A 313 -0.64 10.31 -13.29
N ALA A 314 -0.14 11.55 -13.29
CA ALA A 314 -0.36 12.49 -12.20
C ALA A 314 -1.85 12.87 -12.06
N ALA A 315 -2.53 13.15 -13.17
CA ALA A 315 -3.96 13.46 -13.17
C ALA A 315 -4.83 12.27 -12.73
N ILE A 316 -4.52 11.06 -13.21
CA ILE A 316 -5.22 9.82 -12.80
C ILE A 316 -5.04 9.59 -11.30
N LYS A 317 -3.83 9.72 -10.79
CA LYS A 317 -3.55 9.57 -9.35
C LYS A 317 -4.29 10.62 -8.52
N ALA A 318 -4.32 11.89 -8.97
CA ALA A 318 -5.07 12.96 -8.32
C ALA A 318 -6.58 12.67 -8.33
N GLY A 319 -7.10 12.16 -9.45
CA GLY A 319 -8.50 11.73 -9.57
C GLY A 319 -8.86 10.60 -8.60
N GLN A 320 -8.03 9.56 -8.50
CA GLN A 320 -8.23 8.46 -7.56
C GLN A 320 -8.22 8.95 -6.09
N LYS A 321 -7.30 9.89 -5.79
CA LYS A 321 -7.26 10.54 -4.47
C LYS A 321 -8.55 11.28 -4.18
N ALA A 322 -9.06 12.05 -5.15
CA ALA A 322 -10.28 12.82 -5.02
C ALA A 322 -11.51 11.92 -4.85
N GLN A 323 -11.64 10.84 -5.61
CA GLN A 323 -12.71 9.86 -5.46
C GLN A 323 -12.72 9.23 -4.05
N LYS A 324 -11.54 8.84 -3.55
CA LYS A 324 -11.41 8.29 -2.20
C LYS A 324 -11.80 9.31 -1.13
N ALA A 325 -11.31 10.55 -1.25
CA ALA A 325 -11.64 11.62 -0.30
C ALA A 325 -13.14 11.93 -0.31
N ALA A 326 -13.75 12.01 -1.50
CA ALA A 326 -15.18 12.25 -1.67
C ALA A 326 -16.04 11.13 -1.06
N SER A 327 -15.69 9.86 -1.30
CA SER A 327 -16.39 8.72 -0.71
C SER A 327 -16.30 8.71 0.82
N ASN A 328 -15.12 8.99 1.38
CA ASN A 328 -14.95 9.08 2.84
C ASN A 328 -15.76 10.24 3.43
N PHE A 329 -15.83 11.36 2.73
CA PHE A 329 -16.63 12.52 3.13
C PHE A 329 -18.12 12.21 3.11
N GLU A 330 -18.62 11.56 2.06
CA GLU A 330 -20.01 11.12 1.95
C GLU A 330 -20.41 10.21 3.12
N VAL A 331 -19.58 9.20 3.41
CA VAL A 331 -19.80 8.29 4.54
C VAL A 331 -19.87 9.06 5.86
N LEU A 332 -18.94 9.99 6.09
CA LEU A 332 -18.90 10.80 7.31
C LEU A 332 -20.15 11.66 7.46
N VAL A 333 -20.52 12.42 6.42
CA VAL A 333 -21.71 13.31 6.46
C VAL A 333 -22.97 12.47 6.68
N THR A 334 -23.14 11.38 5.93
CA THR A 334 -24.29 10.48 6.06
C THR A 334 -24.41 9.90 7.48
N GLU A 335 -23.31 9.52 8.07
CA GLU A 335 -23.29 9.00 9.45
C GLU A 335 -23.75 10.06 10.46
N TYR A 336 -23.24 11.29 10.35
CA TYR A 336 -23.70 12.37 11.24
C TYR A 336 -25.18 12.69 11.07
N LEU A 337 -25.69 12.74 9.84
CA LEU A 337 -27.11 12.97 9.56
C LEU A 337 -27.97 11.84 10.16
N ASN A 338 -27.58 10.58 9.96
CA ASN A 338 -28.27 9.43 10.55
C ASN A 338 -28.28 9.52 12.09
N ASN A 339 -27.18 9.93 12.73
CA ASN A 339 -27.11 10.09 14.16
C ASN A 339 -28.05 11.20 14.68
N PHE A 340 -28.24 12.30 13.92
CA PHE A 340 -29.26 13.29 14.22
C PHE A 340 -30.67 12.70 14.13
N ASP A 341 -30.96 11.96 13.06
CA ASP A 341 -32.28 11.35 12.85
C ASP A 341 -32.62 10.29 13.90
N LEU A 342 -31.62 9.57 14.40
CA LEU A 342 -31.76 8.56 15.45
C LEU A 342 -31.80 9.18 16.88
N GLY A 343 -31.61 10.50 17.02
CA GLY A 343 -31.60 11.20 18.31
C GLY A 343 -30.37 10.90 19.17
N VAL A 344 -29.28 10.44 18.58
CA VAL A 344 -28.01 10.17 19.32
C VAL A 344 -27.47 11.41 20.04
N TYR A 345 -27.80 12.59 19.52
CA TYR A 345 -27.34 13.88 20.05
C TYR A 345 -28.42 14.63 20.86
N ASP A 346 -29.53 13.98 21.22
CA ASP A 346 -30.66 14.61 21.94
C ASP A 346 -30.29 15.21 23.28
N GLU A 347 -29.24 14.73 23.94
CA GLU A 347 -28.73 15.28 25.19
C GLU A 347 -28.18 16.71 25.04
N TYR A 348 -27.88 17.17 23.81
CA TYR A 348 -27.33 18.49 23.49
C TYR A 348 -28.34 19.47 22.88
N LEU A 349 -29.61 19.08 22.71
CA LEU A 349 -30.67 19.86 22.03
C LEU A 349 -30.80 21.31 22.50
N ASP A 350 -30.57 21.56 23.78
CA ASP A 350 -30.70 22.89 24.39
C ASP A 350 -29.42 23.74 24.29
N THR A 351 -28.38 23.25 23.60
CA THR A 351 -27.09 23.95 23.46
C THR A 351 -26.99 24.66 22.09
N PRO A 352 -26.40 25.86 22.02
CA PRO A 352 -26.14 26.51 20.72
C PRO A 352 -25.24 25.71 19.79
N GLU A 353 -24.32 24.92 20.36
CA GLU A 353 -23.36 24.11 19.65
C GLU A 353 -24.06 22.97 18.87
N PHE A 354 -25.15 22.40 19.40
CA PHE A 354 -26.00 21.44 18.70
C PHE A 354 -26.55 22.06 17.40
N GLY A 355 -27.15 23.27 17.51
CA GLY A 355 -27.66 23.99 16.35
C GLY A 355 -26.55 24.31 15.34
N THR A 356 -25.35 24.68 15.82
CA THR A 356 -24.21 24.98 14.94
C THR A 356 -23.78 23.74 14.12
N LEU A 357 -23.70 22.57 14.74
CA LEU A 357 -23.36 21.33 14.04
C LEU A 357 -24.47 20.93 13.07
N GLN A 358 -25.74 21.07 13.49
CA GLN A 358 -26.90 20.77 12.66
C GLN A 358 -26.93 21.66 11.40
N ASP A 359 -26.83 22.99 11.56
CA ASP A 359 -26.83 23.93 10.43
C ASP A 359 -25.65 23.64 9.47
N LEU A 360 -24.46 23.34 10.02
CA LEU A 360 -23.29 22.99 9.21
C LEU A 360 -23.55 21.75 8.34
N LEU A 361 -24.15 20.71 8.89
CA LEU A 361 -24.42 19.46 8.17
C LEU A 361 -25.53 19.62 7.13
N TYR A 362 -26.68 20.16 7.54
CA TYR A 362 -27.86 20.22 6.64
C TYR A 362 -27.81 21.37 5.64
N ASP A 363 -27.21 22.51 5.99
CA ASP A 363 -27.19 23.70 5.13
C ASP A 363 -25.93 23.79 4.24
N GLU A 364 -24.81 23.11 4.62
CA GLU A 364 -23.58 23.21 3.85
C GLU A 364 -23.09 21.85 3.36
N MET A 365 -22.92 20.84 4.24
CA MET A 365 -22.22 19.60 3.88
C MET A 365 -23.07 18.65 3.06
N GLU A 366 -24.31 18.41 3.43
CA GLU A 366 -25.23 17.57 2.65
C GLU A 366 -25.47 18.14 1.25
N PRO A 367 -25.80 19.45 1.07
CA PRO A 367 -25.91 20.04 -0.25
C PRO A 367 -24.66 19.89 -1.12
N ALA A 368 -23.45 20.00 -0.56
CA ALA A 368 -22.20 19.87 -1.30
C ALA A 368 -22.05 18.49 -1.95
N LEU A 369 -22.59 17.42 -1.34
CA LEU A 369 -22.59 16.08 -1.94
C LEU A 369 -23.38 16.02 -3.27
N TYR A 370 -24.40 16.86 -3.43
CA TYR A 370 -25.27 16.91 -4.64
C TYR A 370 -24.86 18.01 -5.61
N ASP A 371 -24.37 19.14 -5.11
CA ASP A 371 -24.00 20.31 -5.93
C ASP A 371 -22.59 20.18 -6.52
N GLY A 372 -21.77 19.29 -5.97
CA GLY A 372 -20.39 18.98 -6.36
C GLY A 372 -19.35 19.47 -5.37
N LEU A 373 -18.37 18.62 -5.12
CA LEU A 373 -17.21 18.90 -4.26
C LEU A 373 -16.16 19.72 -5.02
N GLU A 374 -15.60 20.74 -4.41
CA GLU A 374 -14.66 21.66 -5.07
C GLU A 374 -13.29 21.02 -5.29
N SER A 375 -12.63 20.64 -4.19
CA SER A 375 -11.28 20.05 -4.19
C SER A 375 -11.08 19.11 -3.00
N VAL A 376 -9.98 18.36 -2.98
CA VAL A 376 -9.60 17.55 -1.82
C VAL A 376 -9.31 18.43 -0.61
N GLU A 377 -8.66 19.58 -0.79
CA GLU A 377 -8.41 20.55 0.29
C GLU A 377 -9.71 21.08 0.90
N TRP A 378 -10.72 21.36 0.06
CA TRP A 378 -12.05 21.73 0.55
C TRP A 378 -12.69 20.62 1.39
N ILE A 379 -12.56 19.36 0.98
CA ILE A 379 -13.06 18.20 1.75
C ILE A 379 -12.35 18.10 3.10
N GLU A 380 -11.04 18.25 3.13
CA GLU A 380 -10.24 18.21 4.36
C GLU A 380 -10.66 19.34 5.33
N ASP A 381 -10.88 20.57 4.82
CA ASP A 381 -11.41 21.69 5.62
C ASP A 381 -12.83 21.41 6.14
N ALA A 382 -13.71 20.88 5.28
CA ALA A 382 -15.07 20.51 5.66
C ALA A 382 -15.09 19.47 6.80
N ILE A 383 -14.26 18.42 6.70
CA ILE A 383 -14.09 17.42 7.75
C ILE A 383 -13.59 18.05 9.05
N ALA A 384 -12.61 18.95 8.97
CA ALA A 384 -12.08 19.66 10.13
C ALA A 384 -13.16 20.50 10.81
N ARG A 385 -13.99 21.23 10.05
CA ARG A 385 -15.12 22.03 10.55
C ARG A 385 -16.20 21.16 11.21
N ILE A 386 -16.54 20.01 10.66
CA ILE A 386 -17.46 19.05 11.29
C ILE A 386 -16.90 18.56 12.61
N ASN A 387 -15.63 18.12 12.62
CA ASN A 387 -14.99 17.61 13.83
C ASN A 387 -14.87 18.69 14.92
N GLU A 388 -14.56 19.93 14.56
CA GLU A 388 -14.52 21.07 15.50
C GLU A 388 -15.91 21.35 16.08
N ALA A 389 -16.95 21.43 15.26
CA ALA A 389 -18.31 21.67 15.71
C ALA A 389 -18.81 20.55 16.62
N TYR A 390 -18.53 19.30 16.27
CA TYR A 390 -18.86 18.12 17.08
C TYR A 390 -18.14 18.14 18.44
N ALA A 391 -16.82 18.41 18.44
CA ALA A 391 -16.06 18.48 19.68
C ALA A 391 -16.55 19.59 20.61
N LYS A 392 -16.92 20.76 20.06
CA LYS A 392 -17.53 21.86 20.85
C LYS A 392 -18.86 21.44 21.44
N MET A 393 -19.71 20.76 20.68
CA MET A 393 -20.97 20.23 21.19
C MET A 393 -20.73 19.24 22.33
N LYS A 394 -19.84 18.26 22.15
CA LYS A 394 -19.47 17.29 23.19
C LYS A 394 -18.93 17.95 24.47
N ALA A 395 -18.12 18.98 24.32
CA ALA A 395 -17.53 19.70 25.45
C ALA A 395 -18.58 20.40 26.33
N THR A 396 -19.78 20.71 25.82
CA THR A 396 -20.85 21.38 26.64
C THR A 396 -21.34 20.52 27.80
N SER A 397 -21.22 19.18 27.71
CA SER A 397 -21.58 18.27 28.81
C SER A 397 -20.44 18.02 29.80
N MET A 398 -19.23 18.60 29.60
CA MET A 398 -18.04 18.33 30.40
C MET A 398 -17.70 19.52 31.34
N ASP A 399 -17.87 19.34 32.65
CA ASP A 399 -17.43 20.37 33.66
C ASP A 399 -15.97 20.14 34.08
N MET A 400 -15.05 20.69 33.29
CA MET A 400 -13.61 20.62 33.54
C MET A 400 -13.11 21.67 34.56
N SER A 401 -13.98 22.54 35.06
CA SER A 401 -13.60 23.70 35.90
C SER A 401 -12.97 23.31 37.24
N LYS A 402 -13.16 22.09 37.72
CA LYS A 402 -12.64 21.58 38.99
C LYS A 402 -11.38 20.76 38.87
N ALA A 403 -10.94 20.50 37.63
CA ALA A 403 -9.74 19.69 37.37
C ALA A 403 -8.50 20.28 38.06
N ASN A 404 -7.72 19.45 38.70
CA ASN A 404 -6.48 19.81 39.36
C ASN A 404 -5.52 18.62 39.42
N ILE A 405 -4.31 18.80 39.94
CA ILE A 405 -3.27 17.76 39.96
C ILE A 405 -3.65 16.51 40.77
N ASP A 406 -4.48 16.65 41.81
CA ASP A 406 -4.92 15.57 42.69
C ASP A 406 -6.18 14.86 42.13
N GLU A 407 -7.03 15.62 41.42
CA GLU A 407 -8.29 15.14 40.82
C GLU A 407 -8.39 15.61 39.35
N PRO A 408 -7.65 14.94 38.43
CA PRO A 408 -7.71 15.29 37.03
C PRO A 408 -9.08 14.89 36.43
N PHE A 409 -9.52 15.68 35.43
CA PHE A 409 -10.74 15.39 34.70
C PHE A 409 -10.40 14.43 33.52
N ASP A 410 -11.20 13.39 33.36
CA ASP A 410 -11.11 12.50 32.20
C ASP A 410 -11.75 13.17 30.97
N ALA A 411 -10.91 13.67 30.08
CA ALA A 411 -11.29 14.34 28.85
C ALA A 411 -11.30 13.40 27.62
N THR A 412 -11.17 12.10 27.81
CA THR A 412 -11.14 11.09 26.75
C THR A 412 -12.37 11.14 25.85
N GLY A 413 -13.53 11.53 26.38
CA GLY A 413 -14.75 11.71 25.61
C GLY A 413 -14.68 12.76 24.49
N LEU A 414 -13.62 13.59 24.41
CA LEU A 414 -13.35 14.49 23.29
C LEU A 414 -12.60 13.80 22.14
N MET A 415 -12.08 12.61 22.36
CA MET A 415 -11.53 11.75 21.30
C MET A 415 -12.65 10.97 20.63
N GLN A 416 -12.48 10.69 19.33
CA GLN A 416 -13.32 9.76 18.59
C GLN A 416 -12.59 8.40 18.52
N SER A 417 -13.33 7.32 18.73
CA SER A 417 -12.78 5.95 18.72
C SER A 417 -11.40 5.80 19.40
N PRO A 418 -11.26 6.22 20.68
CA PRO A 418 -9.96 6.23 21.35
C PRO A 418 -9.40 4.81 21.59
N SER A 419 -10.26 3.80 21.51
CA SER A 419 -9.91 2.37 21.59
C SER A 419 -10.16 1.65 20.25
N PHE A 420 -10.13 2.38 19.14
CA PHE A 420 -10.40 1.86 17.79
C PHE A 420 -11.68 1.03 17.70
N SER A 421 -12.62 1.35 18.56
CA SER A 421 -13.96 0.76 18.61
C SER A 421 -15.00 1.82 18.97
N GLU A 422 -16.25 1.52 18.66
CA GLU A 422 -17.41 2.30 19.08
C GLU A 422 -18.62 1.38 19.22
N LEU A 423 -19.66 1.86 19.90
CA LEU A 423 -20.94 1.15 19.95
C LEU A 423 -21.74 1.45 18.70
N ASP A 424 -22.16 0.41 18.01
CA ASP A 424 -23.11 0.53 16.90
C ASP A 424 -24.47 0.99 17.48
N PRO A 425 -24.99 2.15 17.05
CA PRO A 425 -26.23 2.70 17.60
C PRO A 425 -27.48 1.87 17.29
N GLU A 426 -27.41 0.97 16.30
CA GLU A 426 -28.57 0.11 15.95
C GLU A 426 -28.58 -1.21 16.72
N SER A 427 -27.43 -1.74 17.09
CA SER A 427 -27.30 -3.07 17.71
C SER A 427 -26.84 -3.05 19.17
N ASP A 428 -26.32 -1.93 19.67
CA ASP A 428 -25.60 -1.82 20.95
C ASP A 428 -24.38 -2.77 21.06
N GLU A 429 -23.88 -3.28 19.92
CA GLU A 429 -22.67 -4.12 19.88
C GLU A 429 -21.45 -3.23 19.65
N GLU A 430 -20.32 -3.62 20.25
CA GLU A 430 -19.04 -2.96 20.00
C GLU A 430 -18.55 -3.38 18.60
N VAL A 431 -18.21 -2.39 17.77
CA VAL A 431 -17.68 -2.57 16.42
C VAL A 431 -16.37 -1.85 16.27
N ALA A 432 -15.51 -2.36 15.38
CA ALA A 432 -14.25 -1.71 15.07
C ALA A 432 -14.48 -0.35 14.38
N SER A 433 -13.78 0.70 14.83
CA SER A 433 -13.91 2.05 14.30
C SER A 433 -12.57 2.79 14.31
N ILE A 434 -12.27 3.46 13.21
CA ILE A 434 -11.17 4.42 13.10
C ILE A 434 -11.68 5.86 12.96
N LYS A 435 -12.92 6.10 13.37
CA LYS A 435 -13.57 7.40 13.27
C LYS A 435 -12.72 8.48 13.96
N GLY A 436 -12.55 9.60 13.28
CA GLY A 436 -11.72 10.72 13.73
C GLY A 436 -10.21 10.52 13.51
N TRP A 437 -9.75 9.32 13.18
CA TRP A 437 -8.34 9.06 12.92
C TRP A 437 -8.02 9.25 11.43
N ILE A 438 -6.98 10.02 11.16
CA ILE A 438 -6.46 10.36 9.84
C ILE A 438 -5.24 9.49 9.58
N THR A 439 -5.20 8.85 8.42
CA THR A 439 -4.06 8.05 7.97
C THR A 439 -3.39 8.76 6.79
N ALA A 440 -2.07 8.89 6.80
CA ALA A 440 -1.33 9.48 5.69
C ALA A 440 -1.42 8.64 4.40
N GLU A 441 -1.38 9.29 3.24
CA GLU A 441 -1.35 8.60 1.94
C GLU A 441 -0.12 7.69 1.79
N GLY A 442 -0.34 6.47 1.30
CA GLY A 442 0.70 5.46 1.10
C GLY A 442 0.79 4.41 2.19
N ASN A 443 0.21 4.65 3.37
CA ASN A 443 0.24 3.74 4.52
C ASN A 443 -0.95 2.78 4.60
N ASN A 444 -1.90 2.86 3.66
CA ASN A 444 -3.23 2.29 3.81
C ASN A 444 -3.35 0.81 3.44
N GLU A 445 -2.45 0.26 2.66
CA GLU A 445 -2.52 -1.17 2.30
C GLU A 445 -2.06 -2.10 3.42
N ASN A 446 -1.37 -1.55 4.43
CA ASN A 446 -0.79 -2.32 5.53
C ASN A 446 -1.17 -1.78 6.93
N ALA A 447 -1.88 -0.67 7.01
CA ALA A 447 -2.49 -0.18 8.22
C ALA A 447 -3.88 -0.79 8.30
N THR A 448 -3.96 -2.04 8.72
CA THR A 448 -5.23 -2.75 8.72
C THR A 448 -5.86 -2.71 10.08
N SER A 449 -7.03 -2.17 10.02
CA SER A 449 -8.21 -2.61 10.75
C SER A 449 -7.98 -3.04 12.18
N ALA A 450 -8.73 -2.51 13.00
CA ALA A 450 -9.25 -3.03 14.24
C ALA A 450 -9.71 -4.49 14.14
N LEU A 451 -8.80 -5.42 13.94
CA LEU A 451 -9.03 -6.80 14.36
C LEU A 451 -8.91 -6.81 15.88
N ASN A 452 -9.96 -7.21 16.58
CA ASN A 452 -10.05 -7.18 18.04
C ASN A 452 -9.91 -5.78 18.66
N TYR A 453 -10.23 -4.70 17.89
CA TYR A 453 -10.24 -3.32 18.35
C TYR A 453 -8.88 -2.68 18.69
N GLU A 454 -7.79 -3.18 18.17
CA GLU A 454 -6.48 -2.52 18.21
C GLU A 454 -6.07 -2.02 16.81
N PHE A 455 -5.27 -0.96 16.76
CA PHE A 455 -4.72 -0.47 15.50
C PHE A 455 -3.34 -1.04 15.21
N ILE A 456 -3.15 -1.53 13.99
CA ILE A 456 -1.93 -2.21 13.57
C ILE A 456 -1.29 -1.46 12.42
N VAL A 457 0.01 -1.19 12.53
CA VAL A 457 0.85 -0.70 11.45
C VAL A 457 1.88 -1.76 11.09
N GLY A 458 1.75 -2.31 9.90
CA GLY A 458 2.71 -3.27 9.35
C GLY A 458 3.86 -2.59 8.60
N LYS A 459 4.22 -3.16 7.46
CA LYS A 459 5.32 -2.74 6.58
C LYS A 459 5.19 -1.29 6.13
N GLY A 460 6.24 -0.49 6.21
CA GLY A 460 6.27 0.88 5.70
C GLY A 460 6.34 1.94 6.80
N ASP A 461 6.51 3.17 6.39
CA ASP A 461 6.30 4.36 7.20
C ASP A 461 4.81 4.58 7.46
N ALA A 462 4.46 5.25 8.54
CA ALA A 462 3.08 5.54 8.89
C ALA A 462 2.98 6.79 9.76
N ASP A 463 1.93 7.56 9.54
CA ASP A 463 1.46 8.62 10.44
C ASP A 463 -0.06 8.49 10.58
N ILE A 464 -0.51 8.16 11.79
CA ILE A 464 -1.91 7.97 12.11
C ILE A 464 -2.21 8.88 13.27
N HIS A 465 -3.10 9.84 13.04
CA HIS A 465 -3.36 10.86 14.04
C HIS A 465 -4.83 11.30 14.08
N GLN A 466 -5.18 11.96 15.17
CA GLN A 466 -6.46 12.61 15.36
C GLN A 466 -6.22 14.06 15.79
N ILE A 467 -7.03 14.99 15.31
CA ILE A 467 -6.98 16.38 15.71
C ILE A 467 -8.13 16.62 16.70
N LEU A 468 -7.77 17.01 17.92
CA LEU A 468 -8.72 17.33 18.97
C LEU A 468 -8.97 18.84 18.98
N TYR A 469 -10.23 19.18 19.09
CA TYR A 469 -10.70 20.55 19.24
C TYR A 469 -11.35 20.72 20.61
N ALA A 470 -11.65 21.97 21.00
CA ALA A 470 -12.36 22.30 22.24
C ALA A 470 -11.65 21.91 23.56
N LEU A 471 -10.34 21.60 23.51
CA LEU A 471 -9.56 21.40 24.73
C LEU A 471 -9.32 22.75 25.42
N PRO A 472 -9.64 22.91 26.76
CA PRO A 472 -9.23 24.07 27.51
C PRO A 472 -7.73 24.25 27.62
N LYS A 473 -7.28 25.49 27.78
CA LYS A 473 -5.89 25.77 28.13
C LYS A 473 -5.47 25.07 29.41
N GLY A 474 -4.27 24.47 29.45
CA GLY A 474 -3.73 23.83 30.64
C GLY A 474 -2.91 22.58 30.39
N TYR A 475 -2.62 21.86 31.48
CA TYR A 475 -1.82 20.65 31.46
C TYR A 475 -2.67 19.41 31.23
N TYR A 476 -2.14 18.51 30.44
CA TYR A 476 -2.76 17.24 30.11
C TYR A 476 -1.78 16.10 30.28
N ARG A 477 -2.32 14.89 30.44
CA ARG A 477 -1.58 13.63 30.31
C ARG A 477 -2.26 12.76 29.28
N LEU A 478 -1.49 12.32 28.28
CA LEU A 478 -1.87 11.26 27.36
C LEU A 478 -1.44 9.92 27.96
N VAL A 479 -2.32 8.92 27.94
CA VAL A 479 -2.07 7.53 28.31
C VAL A 479 -2.53 6.65 27.16
N TYR A 480 -1.77 5.62 26.86
CA TYR A 480 -2.06 4.67 25.77
C TYR A 480 -1.43 3.31 26.06
N ASN A 481 -1.89 2.27 25.38
CA ASN A 481 -1.19 0.99 25.30
C ASN A 481 -0.56 0.87 23.93
N GLY A 482 0.64 0.31 23.85
CA GLY A 482 1.27 0.08 22.56
C GLY A 482 2.70 -0.40 22.63
N PHE A 483 3.10 -1.18 21.64
CA PHE A 483 4.48 -1.62 21.47
C PHE A 483 4.89 -1.64 20.01
N TYR A 484 6.21 -1.67 19.82
CA TYR A 484 6.87 -1.79 18.54
C TYR A 484 7.80 -2.99 18.52
N ARG A 485 7.89 -3.65 17.36
CA ARG A 485 8.79 -4.77 17.09
C ARG A 485 9.56 -4.52 15.80
N ALA A 486 10.88 -4.43 15.90
CA ALA A 486 11.79 -4.32 14.76
C ALA A 486 12.11 -5.71 14.18
N GLY A 487 11.72 -5.99 12.94
CA GLY A 487 11.90 -7.30 12.31
C GLY A 487 11.02 -8.39 12.94
N LEU A 488 11.47 -9.63 12.96
CA LEU A 488 10.81 -10.72 13.69
C LEU A 488 11.12 -10.65 15.19
N ALA A 489 10.28 -11.26 16.03
CA ALA A 489 10.48 -11.24 17.50
C ALA A 489 11.86 -11.75 17.95
N VAL A 490 12.39 -12.77 17.27
CA VAL A 490 13.75 -13.29 17.53
C VAL A 490 14.81 -12.28 17.10
N ASP A 491 14.63 -11.60 15.99
CA ASP A 491 15.56 -10.58 15.49
C ASP A 491 15.61 -9.38 16.45
N ALA A 492 14.45 -8.93 16.95
CA ALA A 492 14.35 -7.90 17.96
C ALA A 492 15.08 -8.30 19.25
N ALA A 493 14.97 -9.56 19.69
CA ALA A 493 15.66 -10.06 20.87
C ALA A 493 17.18 -10.14 20.68
N LEU A 494 17.64 -10.51 19.49
CA LEU A 494 19.05 -10.49 19.12
C LEU A 494 19.60 -9.06 19.09
N ALA A 495 18.86 -8.14 18.46
CA ALA A 495 19.23 -6.73 18.40
C ALA A 495 19.33 -6.10 19.81
N ARG A 496 18.39 -6.40 20.70
CA ARG A 496 18.43 -5.95 22.10
C ARG A 496 19.67 -6.49 22.85
N ARG A 497 19.94 -7.79 22.71
CA ARG A 497 21.14 -8.41 23.29
C ARG A 497 22.42 -7.69 22.84
N ASP A 498 22.48 -7.34 21.55
CA ASP A 498 23.64 -6.71 20.94
C ASP A 498 23.62 -5.17 21.08
N SER A 499 22.61 -4.61 21.78
CA SER A 499 22.37 -3.16 21.98
C SER A 499 22.27 -2.37 20.67
N THR A 500 21.63 -2.97 19.67
CA THR A 500 21.36 -2.41 18.35
C THR A 500 19.86 -2.32 18.05
N ASP A 501 19.00 -2.57 19.06
CA ASP A 501 17.56 -2.45 18.91
C ASP A 501 17.16 -0.99 18.60
N ALA A 502 16.43 -0.84 17.50
CA ALA A 502 15.88 0.44 17.06
C ALA A 502 14.44 0.60 17.55
N GLN A 503 14.09 1.82 17.95
CA GLN A 503 12.72 2.24 18.20
C GLN A 503 12.30 3.15 17.04
N ASN A 504 11.49 2.62 16.13
CA ASN A 504 11.10 3.32 14.90
C ASN A 504 9.64 3.81 14.95
N ALA A 505 8.98 3.66 16.09
CA ALA A 505 7.61 4.13 16.27
C ALA A 505 7.47 4.92 17.58
N GLU A 506 6.77 6.03 17.53
CA GLU A 506 6.51 6.89 18.69
C GLU A 506 5.07 7.38 18.71
N VAL A 507 4.55 7.60 19.91
CA VAL A 507 3.33 8.38 20.16
C VAL A 507 3.71 9.84 20.32
N TYR A 508 2.97 10.73 19.66
CA TYR A 508 3.28 12.16 19.70
C TYR A 508 2.04 13.02 19.95
N VAL A 509 2.29 14.24 20.43
CA VAL A 509 1.30 15.31 20.57
C VAL A 509 1.90 16.59 20.02
N GLU A 510 1.14 17.29 19.18
CA GLU A 510 1.48 18.63 18.70
C GLU A 510 0.35 19.61 19.05
N ALA A 511 0.69 20.72 19.74
CA ALA A 511 -0.26 21.75 20.16
C ALA A 511 0.35 23.14 19.97
N GLY A 512 -0.03 23.84 18.90
CA GLY A 512 0.61 25.10 18.49
C GLY A 512 2.09 24.88 18.16
N GLU A 513 2.98 25.57 18.88
CA GLU A 513 4.43 25.38 18.75
C GLU A 513 4.96 24.21 19.61
N GLY A 514 4.11 23.64 20.49
CA GLY A 514 4.46 22.57 21.40
C GLY A 514 4.49 21.20 20.72
N LYS A 515 5.58 20.44 20.95
CA LYS A 515 5.75 19.09 20.45
C LYS A 515 6.26 18.17 21.53
N TRP A 516 5.55 17.08 21.78
CA TRP A 516 5.91 16.05 22.75
C TRP A 516 5.79 14.69 22.11
N SER A 517 6.75 13.82 22.36
CA SER A 517 6.68 12.45 21.87
C SER A 517 7.33 11.47 22.84
N LYS A 518 6.97 10.20 22.69
CA LYS A 518 7.58 9.11 23.42
C LYS A 518 7.60 7.87 22.54
N PRO A 519 8.78 7.20 22.37
CA PRO A 519 8.84 5.94 21.69
C PRO A 519 7.88 4.91 22.28
N LEU A 520 7.25 4.10 21.42
CA LEU A 520 6.49 2.94 21.85
C LEU A 520 7.40 1.97 22.61
N ALA A 521 6.86 1.26 23.57
CA ALA A 521 7.57 0.20 24.25
C ALA A 521 8.07 -0.85 23.25
N SER A 522 9.18 -1.51 23.53
CA SER A 522 9.56 -2.68 22.74
C SER A 522 8.68 -3.87 23.09
N ILE A 523 8.32 -4.71 22.13
CA ILE A 523 7.64 -5.99 22.38
C ILE A 523 8.35 -6.81 23.49
N LEU A 524 9.66 -6.64 23.62
CA LEU A 524 10.48 -7.36 24.61
C LEU A 524 10.31 -6.84 26.05
N ASP A 525 9.65 -5.70 26.26
CA ASP A 525 9.36 -5.16 27.59
C ASP A 525 8.19 -5.92 28.27
N GLY A 526 7.42 -6.69 27.48
CA GLY A 526 6.34 -7.56 27.94
C GLY A 526 6.66 -9.07 27.84
N VAL A 527 7.95 -9.46 27.86
CA VAL A 527 8.31 -10.89 27.93
C VAL A 527 7.71 -11.52 29.20
N SER A 528 6.99 -12.63 29.03
CA SER A 528 6.22 -13.27 30.09
C SER A 528 6.40 -14.79 30.10
N GLU A 529 6.20 -15.43 31.27
CA GLU A 529 6.06 -16.88 31.37
C GLU A 529 4.66 -17.36 30.92
N LEU A 530 3.70 -16.44 30.85
CA LEU A 530 2.34 -16.72 30.40
C LEU A 530 2.26 -16.65 28.87
N LYS A 531 1.45 -17.50 28.31
CA LYS A 531 1.08 -17.54 26.90
C LYS A 531 -0.36 -17.06 26.78
N TYR A 532 -0.56 -15.95 26.09
CA TYR A 532 -1.89 -15.32 25.92
C TYR A 532 -2.64 -15.87 24.71
N ASP A 533 -1.91 -16.31 23.69
CA ASP A 533 -2.48 -16.95 22.50
C ASP A 533 -1.64 -18.13 22.02
N VAL A 534 -2.25 -19.06 21.29
CA VAL A 534 -1.55 -20.25 20.73
C VAL A 534 -0.41 -19.91 19.78
N ASN A 535 -0.44 -18.70 19.21
CA ASN A 535 0.54 -18.22 18.26
C ASN A 535 1.64 -17.35 18.89
N ASP A 536 1.60 -17.11 20.22
CA ASP A 536 2.65 -16.38 20.91
C ASP A 536 4.02 -17.04 20.72
N VAL A 537 5.02 -16.22 20.46
CA VAL A 537 6.37 -16.69 20.14
C VAL A 537 7.17 -16.99 21.40
N LEU A 538 7.69 -18.21 21.50
CA LEU A 538 8.65 -18.58 22.52
C LEU A 538 10.06 -18.18 22.06
N LEU A 539 10.67 -17.24 22.77
CA LEU A 539 12.03 -16.82 22.53
C LEU A 539 13.06 -17.76 23.19
N PRO A 540 14.25 -17.94 22.62
CA PRO A 540 15.31 -18.76 23.20
C PRO A 540 15.77 -18.26 24.57
N ASP A 541 15.87 -19.14 25.58
CA ASP A 541 16.35 -18.81 26.93
C ASP A 541 17.77 -18.19 26.93
N SER A 542 18.58 -18.53 25.93
CA SER A 542 19.93 -17.97 25.78
C SER A 542 19.95 -16.45 25.53
N LEU A 543 18.83 -15.85 25.14
CA LEU A 543 18.68 -14.42 24.96
C LEU A 543 18.35 -13.69 26.27
N PHE A 544 17.94 -14.42 27.31
CA PHE A 544 17.49 -13.88 28.60
C PHE A 544 18.19 -14.56 29.80
N PRO A 545 19.55 -14.61 29.84
CA PRO A 545 20.27 -15.42 30.80
C PRO A 545 20.07 -15.02 32.28
N GLU A 546 19.57 -13.80 32.52
CA GLU A 546 19.40 -13.25 33.87
C GLU A 546 17.91 -13.09 34.27
N SER A 547 16.96 -13.51 33.43
CA SER A 547 15.52 -13.26 33.67
C SER A 547 14.96 -14.07 34.85
N GLY A 548 15.49 -15.23 35.13
CA GLY A 548 14.96 -16.16 36.12
C GLY A 548 13.66 -16.85 35.73
N MET A 549 13.12 -16.56 34.56
CA MET A 549 11.91 -17.16 33.99
C MET A 549 12.22 -18.52 33.37
N LEU A 550 11.22 -19.43 33.40
CA LEU A 550 11.32 -20.75 32.76
C LEU A 550 10.99 -20.71 31.26
N TYR A 551 10.19 -19.73 30.85
CA TYR A 551 9.79 -19.50 29.46
C TYR A 551 9.81 -18.00 29.17
N HIS A 552 10.02 -17.64 27.90
CA HIS A 552 10.08 -16.25 27.44
C HIS A 552 9.14 -16.08 26.26
N PHE A 553 7.84 -16.00 26.56
CA PHE A 553 6.83 -15.72 25.52
C PHE A 553 6.72 -14.21 25.27
N VAL A 554 6.52 -13.86 24.01
CA VAL A 554 6.05 -12.54 23.58
C VAL A 554 4.82 -12.68 22.73
N VAL A 555 3.91 -11.72 22.89
CA VAL A 555 2.67 -11.65 22.12
C VAL A 555 3.01 -11.11 20.74
N ASP A 556 3.18 -12.00 19.77
CA ASP A 556 3.56 -11.67 18.39
C ASP A 556 2.40 -11.92 17.41
N ASN A 557 1.18 -11.69 17.88
CA ASN A 557 -0.05 -11.82 17.10
C ASN A 557 -1.17 -10.96 17.69
N VAL A 558 -2.13 -10.57 16.85
CA VAL A 558 -3.23 -9.67 17.22
C VAL A 558 -4.14 -10.26 18.31
N ASN A 559 -4.39 -11.57 18.24
CA ASN A 559 -5.36 -12.21 19.17
C ASN A 559 -4.91 -12.17 20.63
N GLY A 560 -3.60 -12.19 20.88
CA GLY A 560 -3.04 -12.15 22.22
C GLY A 560 -2.90 -10.73 22.80
N VAL A 561 -2.88 -9.70 21.93
CA VAL A 561 -2.59 -8.33 22.34
C VAL A 561 -3.62 -7.76 23.30
N LYS A 562 -4.91 -7.97 23.04
CA LYS A 562 -5.97 -7.52 23.95
C LYS A 562 -5.74 -8.02 25.39
N GLY A 563 -5.36 -9.27 25.57
CA GLY A 563 -5.09 -9.84 26.89
C GLY A 563 -3.95 -9.13 27.62
N VAL A 564 -2.85 -8.80 26.94
CA VAL A 564 -1.72 -8.11 27.56
C VAL A 564 -2.01 -6.63 27.82
N PHE A 565 -2.79 -5.96 26.97
CA PHE A 565 -3.22 -4.59 27.19
C PHE A 565 -4.22 -4.48 28.35
N ASP A 566 -5.16 -5.40 28.46
CA ASP A 566 -6.12 -5.51 29.59
C ASP A 566 -5.40 -5.72 30.93
N GLU A 567 -4.23 -6.36 30.96
CA GLU A 567 -3.38 -6.49 32.14
C GLU A 567 -2.49 -5.25 32.39
N GLY A 568 -2.59 -4.20 31.56
CA GLY A 568 -1.83 -2.96 31.66
C GLY A 568 -0.37 -3.07 31.18
N MET A 569 -0.02 -4.13 30.47
CA MET A 569 1.29 -4.20 29.83
C MET A 569 1.40 -3.21 28.68
N TYR A 570 2.60 -2.73 28.44
CA TYR A 570 2.90 -1.73 27.40
C TYR A 570 2.13 -0.40 27.55
N GLU A 571 1.68 -0.06 28.77
CA GLU A 571 1.10 1.26 29.03
C GLU A 571 2.19 2.31 28.95
N GLY A 572 2.00 3.28 28.04
CA GLY A 572 2.80 4.48 27.92
C GLY A 572 2.04 5.72 28.35
N ASN A 573 2.73 6.73 28.84
CA ASN A 573 2.13 8.02 29.13
C ASN A 573 3.18 9.12 29.06
N PHE A 574 2.74 10.35 28.80
CA PHE A 574 3.51 11.58 28.95
C PHE A 574 2.57 12.79 29.07
N SER A 575 3.09 13.88 29.58
CA SER A 575 2.32 15.10 29.78
C SER A 575 2.62 16.14 28.72
N PHE A 576 1.61 16.94 28.34
CA PHE A 576 1.70 18.03 27.36
C PHE A 576 0.91 19.28 27.86
N TYR A 577 1.04 20.39 27.15
CA TYR A 577 0.39 21.64 27.53
C TYR A 577 -0.32 22.27 26.32
N VAL A 578 -1.58 22.66 26.53
CA VAL A 578 -2.39 23.42 25.58
C VAL A 578 -2.31 24.90 25.96
N SER A 579 -1.81 25.77 25.08
CA SER A 579 -1.49 27.16 25.38
C SER A 579 -2.67 28.12 25.27
N GLU A 580 -3.70 27.76 24.50
CA GLU A 580 -4.90 28.54 24.25
C GLU A 580 -6.14 27.66 24.27
N ASP A 581 -7.27 28.21 24.79
CA ASP A 581 -8.55 27.48 24.76
C ASP A 581 -8.99 27.16 23.34
N GLY A 582 -9.29 25.88 23.07
CA GLY A 582 -9.83 25.41 21.79
C GLY A 582 -8.82 25.37 20.65
N GLN A 583 -7.51 25.59 20.92
CA GLN A 583 -6.52 25.36 19.84
C GLN A 583 -6.50 23.91 19.40
N PRO A 584 -6.32 23.64 18.10
CA PRO A 584 -6.18 22.26 17.61
C PRO A 584 -4.98 21.55 18.25
N VAL A 585 -5.21 20.30 18.67
CA VAL A 585 -4.18 19.43 19.25
C VAL A 585 -4.14 18.14 18.47
N THR A 586 -3.02 17.87 17.81
CA THR A 586 -2.81 16.62 17.09
C THR A 586 -2.25 15.57 18.04
N ILE A 587 -2.86 14.40 18.10
CA ILE A 587 -2.38 13.23 18.84
C ILE A 587 -2.24 12.10 17.84
N GLY A 588 -1.09 11.44 17.81
CA GLY A 588 -0.88 10.39 16.83
C GLY A 588 0.22 9.40 17.18
N VAL A 589 0.37 8.44 16.28
CA VAL A 589 1.46 7.47 16.24
C VAL A 589 2.12 7.55 14.88
N ARG A 590 3.44 7.71 14.87
CA ARG A 590 4.19 7.72 13.62
C ARG A 590 5.33 6.69 13.65
N LYS A 591 5.61 6.16 12.48
CA LYS A 591 6.72 5.26 12.20
C LYS A 591 7.44 5.78 10.96
N GLU A 592 8.71 6.18 11.10
CA GLU A 592 9.43 6.96 10.08
C GLU A 592 10.06 6.11 8.98
N GLU A 593 10.51 4.88 9.30
CA GLU A 593 11.24 4.04 8.36
C GLU A 593 10.47 2.75 8.04
N ALA A 594 10.58 2.33 6.78
CA ALA A 594 10.11 1.03 6.32
C ALA A 594 11.14 -0.06 6.65
N ILE A 595 11.00 -0.75 7.79
CA ILE A 595 11.85 -1.86 8.17
C ILE A 595 11.16 -3.19 7.82
N PRO A 596 11.83 -4.13 7.11
CA PRO A 596 11.21 -5.40 6.78
C PRO A 596 10.74 -6.18 8.00
N ASN A 597 9.50 -6.69 7.96
CA ASN A 597 8.86 -7.47 9.02
C ASN A 597 8.71 -6.75 10.37
N ASP A 598 8.85 -5.44 10.42
CA ASP A 598 8.50 -4.69 11.62
C ASP A 598 6.98 -4.53 11.75
N TRP A 599 6.51 -4.21 12.94
CA TRP A 599 5.14 -3.79 13.18
C TRP A 599 5.02 -3.01 14.48
N ALA A 600 4.01 -2.15 14.53
CA ALA A 600 3.56 -1.45 15.71
C ALA A 600 2.09 -1.79 15.95
N ILE A 601 1.69 -1.89 17.20
CA ILE A 601 0.30 -2.05 17.60
C ILE A 601 0.02 -1.17 18.80
N PHE A 602 -1.13 -0.51 18.82
CA PHE A 602 -1.50 0.45 19.85
C PHE A 602 -3.00 0.57 20.00
N ASP A 603 -3.42 1.01 21.20
CA ASP A 603 -4.82 1.07 21.61
C ASP A 603 -5.02 1.94 22.87
N ASN A 604 -6.26 2.06 23.33
CA ASN A 604 -6.66 2.60 24.65
C ASN A 604 -6.11 4.00 24.93
N PHE A 605 -6.24 4.93 23.98
CA PHE A 605 -5.87 6.31 24.22
C PHE A 605 -6.80 6.96 25.25
N ARG A 606 -6.23 7.64 26.24
CA ARG A 606 -6.95 8.36 27.29
C ARG A 606 -6.27 9.69 27.55
N ILE A 607 -7.07 10.73 27.78
CA ILE A 607 -6.57 12.07 28.04
C ILE A 607 -7.11 12.56 29.39
N TYR A 608 -6.22 13.00 30.24
CA TYR A 608 -6.57 13.57 31.54
C TYR A 608 -6.15 15.03 31.60
N TYR A 609 -7.10 15.92 31.95
CA TYR A 609 -6.89 17.35 32.13
C TYR A 609 -6.65 17.69 33.60
N TYR A 610 -5.62 18.44 33.87
CA TYR A 610 -5.19 18.85 35.24
C TYR A 610 -5.51 20.27 35.57
N GLY A 611 -6.08 21.06 34.64
CA GLY A 611 -6.29 22.50 34.79
C GLY A 611 -5.08 23.33 34.36
N ASP A 612 -5.27 24.66 34.34
CA ASP A 612 -4.23 25.64 34.05
C ASP A 612 -3.53 26.11 35.35
N GLY A 613 -2.31 26.60 35.20
CA GLY A 613 -1.51 27.15 36.28
C GLY A 613 -0.43 26.22 36.85
N ASP A 614 0.65 26.81 37.38
CA ASP A 614 1.86 26.09 37.78
C ASP A 614 1.64 25.03 38.88
N THR A 615 0.60 25.16 39.69
CA THR A 615 0.25 24.15 40.72
C THR A 615 -0.33 22.85 40.12
N ASN A 616 -0.78 22.92 38.88
CA ASN A 616 -1.40 21.82 38.17
C ASN A 616 -0.42 21.15 37.20
N LYS A 617 0.82 21.60 37.14
CA LYS A 617 1.88 21.02 36.28
C LYS A 617 2.24 19.63 36.77
N PRO A 618 2.04 18.59 35.96
CA PRO A 618 2.47 17.22 36.29
C PRO A 618 3.97 17.14 36.50
N GLY A 619 4.41 16.30 37.43
CA GLY A 619 5.83 16.20 37.79
C GLY A 619 6.74 15.63 36.70
N ASP A 620 6.16 14.94 35.71
CA ASP A 620 6.81 14.40 34.54
C ASP A 620 6.74 15.30 33.30
N PHE A 621 6.10 16.47 33.42
CA PHE A 621 6.03 17.43 32.33
C PHE A 621 7.42 18.00 32.04
N THR A 622 7.82 17.87 30.78
CA THR A 622 9.02 18.53 30.26
C THR A 622 8.58 19.64 29.32
N ASP A 623 9.12 20.85 29.52
CA ASP A 623 8.98 21.92 28.54
C ASP A 623 9.59 21.41 27.23
N ASN A 624 8.95 21.72 26.12
CA ASN A 624 9.27 21.25 24.77
C ASN A 624 10.70 20.73 24.60
N ILE A 625 10.84 19.50 24.16
CA ILE A 625 12.08 19.08 23.53
C ILE A 625 12.02 19.70 22.13
N GLU A 626 12.63 20.90 21.97
CA GLU A 626 13.04 21.28 20.62
C GLU A 626 13.87 20.13 20.09
N ASP A 627 13.39 19.49 19.05
CA ASP A 627 14.20 18.62 18.23
C ASP A 627 15.38 19.47 17.77
N VAL A 628 16.56 19.24 18.36
CA VAL A 628 17.80 19.81 17.85
C VAL A 628 18.05 19.07 16.55
N THR A 629 17.24 19.37 15.52
CA THR A 629 17.59 19.05 14.15
C THR A 629 19.00 19.55 13.93
N ALA A 630 19.89 18.63 13.59
CA ALA A 630 21.27 18.88 13.22
C ALA A 630 21.34 19.90 12.08
N GLY A 631 21.29 21.17 12.45
CA GLY A 631 21.25 22.35 11.57
C GLY A 631 21.90 23.57 12.20
N SER A 632 22.24 23.57 13.50
CA SER A 632 23.07 24.63 14.07
C SER A 632 24.53 24.40 13.70
N THR A 633 25.08 25.36 13.01
CA THR A 633 26.53 25.49 12.71
C THR A 633 27.37 25.73 13.97
N GLU A 634 26.87 25.36 15.14
CA GLU A 634 27.55 25.51 16.42
C GLU A 634 28.55 24.38 16.61
N SER A 635 29.82 24.71 16.50
CA SER A 635 30.92 23.79 16.73
C SER A 635 31.31 23.78 18.21
N VAL A 636 31.66 22.60 18.74
CA VAL A 636 32.29 22.48 20.05
C VAL A 636 33.66 23.15 20.02
N VAL A 637 33.83 24.18 20.83
CA VAL A 637 35.11 24.93 20.94
C VAL A 637 36.03 24.25 21.91
N ARG A 638 35.45 23.66 22.96
CA ARG A 638 36.24 23.01 24.02
C ARG A 638 35.42 21.96 24.75
N SER A 639 36.03 20.81 25.08
CA SER A 639 35.44 19.76 25.92
C SER A 639 36.24 19.57 27.21
N GLU A 640 35.51 19.47 28.32
CA GLU A 640 36.09 19.11 29.62
C GLU A 640 35.48 17.79 30.12
N TRP A 641 36.26 16.93 30.68
CA TRP A 641 35.84 15.61 31.10
C TRP A 641 35.89 15.43 32.61
N TYR A 642 34.89 14.75 33.16
CA TYR A 642 34.76 14.51 34.59
C TYR A 642 34.36 13.04 34.86
N THR A 643 34.80 12.51 35.98
CA THR A 643 34.26 11.26 36.52
C THR A 643 32.83 11.49 37.04
N LEU A 644 32.08 10.41 37.29
CA LEU A 644 30.76 10.51 37.91
C LEU A 644 30.76 11.22 39.28
N ASN A 645 31.90 11.24 39.96
CA ASN A 645 32.07 11.94 41.26
C ASN A 645 32.51 13.41 41.07
N GLY A 646 32.45 13.94 39.85
CA GLY A 646 32.76 15.34 39.56
C GLY A 646 34.26 15.70 39.52
N VAL A 647 35.16 14.72 39.54
CA VAL A 647 36.59 14.97 39.42
C VAL A 647 36.94 15.17 37.95
N ARG A 648 37.57 16.31 37.63
CA ARG A 648 38.01 16.61 36.26
C ARG A 648 39.15 15.69 35.87
N VAL A 649 39.07 15.12 34.66
CA VAL A 649 40.08 14.23 34.07
C VAL A 649 40.46 14.71 32.67
N SER A 650 41.58 14.27 32.15
CA SER A 650 41.86 14.40 30.71
C SER A 650 40.94 13.51 29.93
N GLU A 651 40.82 13.71 28.62
CA GLU A 651 40.04 12.85 27.76
C GLU A 651 40.29 11.37 28.07
N PRO A 652 39.25 10.65 28.53
CA PRO A 652 39.45 9.34 29.11
C PRO A 652 39.75 8.29 28.03
N LYS A 653 40.78 7.50 28.28
CA LYS A 653 41.16 6.33 27.43
C LYS A 653 40.82 4.99 28.08
N GLN A 654 40.35 5.02 29.31
CA GLN A 654 39.95 3.82 30.03
C GLN A 654 38.43 3.63 29.93
N ARG A 655 38.03 2.38 29.78
CA ARG A 655 36.61 1.99 29.73
C ARG A 655 35.89 2.46 31.00
N GLY A 656 34.82 3.20 30.83
CA GLY A 656 34.04 3.72 31.95
C GLY A 656 33.02 4.77 31.52
N ILE A 657 32.18 5.19 32.48
CA ILE A 657 31.21 6.23 32.27
C ILE A 657 31.81 7.54 32.80
N TYR A 658 31.76 8.58 31.95
CA TYR A 658 32.26 9.92 32.23
C TYR A 658 31.21 10.97 31.88
N ILE A 659 31.37 12.16 32.42
CA ILE A 659 30.60 13.34 32.08
C ILE A 659 31.52 14.22 31.22
N ARG A 660 31.07 14.55 30.01
CA ARG A 660 31.70 15.52 29.12
C ARG A 660 30.91 16.83 29.12
N GLN A 661 31.56 17.93 29.40
CA GLN A 661 31.03 19.26 29.31
C GLN A 661 31.64 19.96 28.09
N ASP A 662 30.83 20.24 27.09
CA ASP A 662 31.23 20.92 25.86
C ASP A 662 30.89 22.40 25.96
N GLU A 663 31.81 23.26 25.62
CA GLU A 663 31.63 24.68 25.42
C GLU A 663 31.41 24.91 23.91
N MET A 664 30.25 25.45 23.57
CA MET A 664 29.84 25.68 22.19
C MET A 664 30.34 27.04 21.68
N SER A 665 30.35 27.24 20.37
CA SER A 665 30.82 28.49 19.72
C SER A 665 30.01 29.73 20.11
N ASP A 666 28.81 29.57 20.63
CA ASP A 666 27.95 30.63 21.15
C ASP A 666 28.20 30.96 22.66
N GLY A 667 29.13 30.21 23.28
CA GLY A 667 29.44 30.37 24.72
C GLY A 667 28.54 29.57 25.65
N THR A 668 27.56 28.81 25.13
CA THR A 668 26.74 27.91 25.95
C THR A 668 27.52 26.63 26.34
N LYS A 669 27.09 25.98 27.42
CA LYS A 669 27.71 24.73 27.89
C LYS A 669 26.70 23.58 27.81
N LYS A 670 27.07 22.54 27.09
CA LYS A 670 26.31 21.31 26.96
C LYS A 670 27.00 20.18 27.75
N THR A 671 26.24 19.49 28.59
CA THR A 671 26.78 18.39 29.41
C THR A 671 26.22 17.06 28.97
N VAL A 672 27.04 16.09 28.63
CA VAL A 672 26.67 14.76 28.14
C VAL A 672 27.32 13.66 28.97
N LYS A 673 26.60 12.57 29.21
CA LYS A 673 27.14 11.34 29.81
C LYS A 673 27.68 10.47 28.69
N VAL A 674 28.97 10.13 28.76
CA VAL A 674 29.67 9.40 27.70
C VAL A 674 30.20 8.07 28.25
N LEU A 675 29.90 6.98 27.54
CA LEU A 675 30.47 5.67 27.76
C LEU A 675 31.73 5.53 26.89
N VAL A 676 32.88 5.48 27.51
CA VAL A 676 34.14 5.14 26.83
C VAL A 676 34.29 3.62 26.87
N LYS A 677 34.31 2.99 25.67
CA LYS A 677 34.34 1.53 25.46
C LYS A 677 35.76 0.96 25.52
#